data_1e5408d6cb4848cd919e6a32dafd22aa
#
_entry.id   1e5408d6cb4848cd919e6a32dafd22aa
#
_cell.length_a   1.000
_cell.length_b   1.000
_cell.length_c   1.000
_cell.angle_alpha   90.00
_cell.angle_beta   90.00
_cell.angle_gamma   90.00
#
_symmetry.space_group_name_H-M   'P 1'
#
loop_
_entity.id
_entity.type
_entity.pdbx_description
1 polymer ?
#
loop_
_entity_poly.entity_id
_entity_poly.type
_entity_poly.pdbx_seq_one_letter_code
_entity_poly.pdbx_strand_id
1 'polypeptide(L)'
;MRKEVRAIVFLLIAVILGLSLLSFHSQDSVFGITTSRTGKAHNLFGPMGAQLAGWIFLTLGFSSLWLVAFFLIASVLSFRRHTFASPLKMLVAVSCLVLSFCGILSIHFPAEVIFRGGKVLSGGLVGHYIASFMRDLLNNFGAYLLLSAVFVISFMVCTDISFGWFFSRIFFWFGSMIRAVREFSLKKKEKKRKKKVREEYIEQELFKPKRKVTIVEPKVEAPKKPEQEAFPFMNVIGEFHLPPLDLLNKTPEAQGMEIQKESLEANARRLELKLADFGVEGEVVEILPGPVITMYELKPAPGVKISKVAGLSDDLALALRAPSVRIVAPIPGKAAIGIEIPNNQRSLVYLEEILSSQAFRNSPHKLTIALGKDITGAPFVTDLSRMPHLLVAGATGTGKSVCLNAMINSLLFKASPEMLRFLMIDPKRIELSTYNDIPHLLHPVVTEPKEATRALRWAVEEMERRYMLLSDRGVRNIEAYNRKIVKEKKPQPVDESRGIDKHLPYIVLVIDELADLMMTSSRDVEEAITRLAQMARAAGIHLIIATQRPSVDVLTGIIKANFPTRISFQVSSKVDSRTILDGIGAENLLGEGDMLFLPPGVARVVRIHGAFISEEEVKRVTDFLRAQMKPDYDSTIVTEVSREEDAEEDDIEMDEKFDRAVDLVIQTGQASISMIQRKLRVGYNRAARMIEAMEKQGTVGPSDGIRPREVYGRRSE
;
A
#
# COMPACT_ATOMS: atom_id res chain seq x y z
N MET A 1 -7.99 34.36 16.54
CA MET A 1 -7.38 35.62 16.12
C MET A 1 -6.73 36.40 17.28
N ARG A 2 -7.46 36.99 18.26
CA ARG A 2 -6.80 37.78 19.34
C ARG A 2 -5.78 36.99 20.20
N LYS A 3 -5.96 35.68 20.40
CA LYS A 3 -5.01 34.82 21.17
C LYS A 3 -3.78 34.45 20.36
N GLU A 4 -3.93 34.22 19.08
CA GLU A 4 -2.84 33.91 18.14
C GLU A 4 -1.94 35.11 17.91
N VAL A 5 -2.56 36.32 17.72
CA VAL A 5 -1.79 37.55 17.63
C VAL A 5 -0.96 37.79 18.89
N ARG A 6 -1.54 37.53 20.08
CA ARG A 6 -0.83 37.62 21.36
C ARG A 6 0.35 36.65 21.47
N ALA A 7 0.15 35.40 21.00
CA ALA A 7 1.19 34.41 20.98
C ALA A 7 2.37 34.80 20.08
N ILE A 8 2.07 35.32 18.88
CA ILE A 8 3.07 35.84 17.94
C ILE A 8 3.83 37.03 18.52
N VAL A 9 3.14 37.96 19.20
CA VAL A 9 3.77 39.11 19.85
C VAL A 9 4.73 38.64 20.95
N PHE A 10 4.32 37.69 21.81
CA PHE A 10 5.20 37.12 22.82
C PHE A 10 6.42 36.38 22.23
N LEU A 11 6.22 35.68 21.13
CA LEU A 11 7.33 35.01 20.41
C LEU A 11 8.32 36.05 19.87
N LEU A 12 7.80 37.12 19.26
CA LEU A 12 8.64 38.18 18.72
C LEU A 12 9.46 38.89 19.82
N ILE A 13 8.83 39.20 20.95
CA ILE A 13 9.53 39.77 22.13
C ILE A 13 10.61 38.79 22.63
N ALA A 14 10.29 37.51 22.75
CA ALA A 14 11.26 36.48 23.18
C ALA A 14 12.47 36.40 22.25
N VAL A 15 12.24 36.43 20.95
CA VAL A 15 13.31 36.35 19.92
C VAL A 15 14.18 37.64 19.98
N ILE A 16 13.58 38.80 20.04
CA ILE A 16 14.30 40.07 20.10
C ILE A 16 15.16 40.13 21.37
N LEU A 17 14.56 39.87 22.54
CA LEU A 17 15.27 39.83 23.82
C LEU A 17 16.37 38.74 23.84
N GLY A 18 16.02 37.52 23.38
CA GLY A 18 16.93 36.40 23.38
C GLY A 18 18.18 36.64 22.51
N LEU A 19 17.97 37.10 21.28
CA LEU A 19 19.08 37.41 20.37
C LEU A 19 19.89 38.62 20.85
N SER A 20 19.24 39.66 21.41
CA SER A 20 19.95 40.81 21.99
C SER A 20 20.84 40.40 23.16
N LEU A 21 20.32 39.59 24.11
CA LEU A 21 21.07 39.11 25.27
C LEU A 21 22.17 38.10 24.86
N LEU A 22 21.93 37.21 23.93
CA LEU A 22 22.91 36.25 23.44
C LEU A 22 24.05 36.91 22.65
N SER A 23 23.79 38.02 22.00
CA SER A 23 24.81 38.79 21.26
C SER A 23 25.38 39.96 22.08
N PHE A 24 25.06 40.05 23.39
CA PHE A 24 25.63 41.09 24.28
C PHE A 24 27.14 41.01 24.32
N HIS A 25 27.78 42.17 24.18
CA HIS A 25 29.21 42.36 24.34
C HIS A 25 29.48 43.55 25.27
N SER A 26 30.35 43.36 26.24
CA SER A 26 30.61 44.38 27.29
C SER A 26 31.25 45.65 26.79
N GLN A 27 31.84 45.62 25.58
CA GLN A 27 32.45 46.80 24.95
C GLN A 27 31.46 47.62 24.12
N ASP A 28 30.20 47.17 23.96
CA ASP A 28 29.17 47.97 23.29
C ASP A 28 28.77 49.15 24.18
N SER A 29 28.41 50.25 23.52
CA SER A 29 28.01 51.48 24.19
C SER A 29 26.74 51.31 25.04
N VAL A 30 26.86 51.51 26.33
CA VAL A 30 25.72 51.61 27.26
C VAL A 30 25.72 53.04 27.81
N PHE A 31 24.60 53.76 27.83
CA PHE A 31 24.46 55.16 28.27
C PHE A 31 25.28 56.23 27.53
N GLY A 32 25.58 56.07 26.26
CA GLY A 32 26.34 57.03 25.51
C GLY A 32 27.84 57.07 25.82
N ILE A 33 28.34 56.25 26.72
CA ILE A 33 29.76 56.04 26.97
C ILE A 33 30.27 55.06 25.94
N THR A 34 30.89 55.52 24.87
CA THR A 34 31.52 54.68 23.86
C THR A 34 32.87 54.15 24.37
N THR A 35 32.95 52.84 24.57
CA THR A 35 34.23 52.19 24.88
C THR A 35 34.90 51.59 23.64
N SER A 36 34.19 51.54 22.50
CA SER A 36 34.76 51.02 21.22
C SER A 36 35.27 52.16 20.34
N ARG A 37 36.52 52.09 19.91
CA ARG A 37 37.17 52.98 18.91
C ARG A 37 36.55 52.92 17.51
N THR A 38 35.73 51.92 17.20
CA THR A 38 35.20 51.62 15.84
C THR A 38 33.78 52.06 15.59
N GLY A 39 33.02 52.54 16.60
CA GLY A 39 31.65 53.07 16.45
C GLY A 39 30.55 52.10 16.02
N LYS A 40 30.85 50.84 15.77
CA LYS A 40 29.88 49.78 15.40
C LYS A 40 29.57 48.88 16.58
N ALA A 41 28.27 48.73 16.91
CA ALA A 41 27.82 47.81 17.92
C ALA A 41 28.00 46.36 17.46
N HIS A 42 28.47 45.46 18.35
CA HIS A 42 28.64 44.03 18.09
C HIS A 42 27.30 43.27 18.23
N ASN A 43 26.29 43.94 18.80
CA ASN A 43 24.99 43.32 19.02
C ASN A 43 24.22 43.12 17.70
N LEU A 44 23.55 41.96 17.53
CA LEU A 44 22.79 41.60 16.33
C LEU A 44 21.69 42.60 15.98
N PHE A 45 21.10 43.27 16.98
CA PHE A 45 20.11 44.33 16.81
C PHE A 45 20.71 45.76 16.83
N GLY A 46 22.01 45.84 16.55
CA GLY A 46 22.70 47.15 16.49
C GLY A 46 22.72 47.90 17.83
N PRO A 47 22.79 49.27 17.78
CA PRO A 47 22.87 50.07 19.01
C PRO A 47 21.69 49.93 19.95
N MET A 48 20.46 49.74 19.41
CA MET A 48 19.25 49.57 20.22
C MET A 48 19.31 48.24 21.01
N GLY A 49 19.71 47.14 20.35
CA GLY A 49 19.88 45.83 21.00
C GLY A 49 20.99 45.87 22.03
N ALA A 50 22.10 46.54 21.76
CA ALA A 50 23.23 46.71 22.68
C ALA A 50 22.82 47.46 23.96
N GLN A 51 22.07 48.57 23.82
CA GLN A 51 21.55 49.33 24.98
C GLN A 51 20.57 48.49 25.81
N LEU A 52 19.59 47.87 25.15
CA LEU A 52 18.59 47.01 25.82
C LEU A 52 19.27 45.86 26.58
N ALA A 53 20.17 45.11 25.93
CA ALA A 53 20.90 44.04 26.57
C ALA A 53 21.80 44.53 27.68
N GLY A 54 22.49 45.65 27.48
CA GLY A 54 23.36 46.24 28.51
C GLY A 54 22.60 46.64 29.77
N TRP A 55 21.44 47.33 29.65
CA TRP A 55 20.58 47.64 30.76
C TRP A 55 20.09 46.43 31.50
N ILE A 56 19.61 45.43 30.81
CA ILE A 56 19.06 44.21 31.40
C ILE A 56 20.19 43.43 32.09
N PHE A 57 21.36 43.29 31.47
CA PHE A 57 22.50 42.62 32.07
C PHE A 57 23.07 43.34 33.29
N LEU A 58 23.18 44.66 33.24
CA LEU A 58 23.65 45.47 34.37
C LEU A 58 22.71 45.32 35.57
N THR A 59 21.38 45.29 35.34
CA THR A 59 20.40 45.26 36.45
C THR A 59 20.17 43.83 36.93
N LEU A 60 19.97 42.85 36.05
CA LEU A 60 19.52 41.50 36.40
C LEU A 60 20.58 40.42 36.16
N GLY A 61 21.71 40.72 35.52
CA GLY A 61 22.74 39.74 35.21
C GLY A 61 22.23 38.58 34.34
N PHE A 62 22.73 37.38 34.56
CA PHE A 62 22.31 36.16 33.87
C PHE A 62 20.84 35.76 34.13
N SER A 63 20.23 36.31 35.18
CA SER A 63 18.79 36.07 35.47
C SER A 63 17.87 36.67 34.42
N SER A 64 18.35 37.57 33.56
CA SER A 64 17.67 38.09 32.39
C SER A 64 17.18 37.01 31.43
N LEU A 65 17.84 35.85 31.37
CA LEU A 65 17.43 34.72 30.55
C LEU A 65 16.05 34.16 30.94
N TRP A 66 15.63 34.32 32.20
CA TRP A 66 14.29 33.94 32.64
C TRP A 66 13.19 34.79 32.01
N LEU A 67 13.47 36.05 31.62
CA LEU A 67 12.52 36.85 30.87
C LEU A 67 12.27 36.27 29.47
N VAL A 68 13.32 35.81 28.82
CA VAL A 68 13.21 35.13 27.49
C VAL A 68 12.41 33.84 27.63
N ALA A 69 12.77 33.00 28.61
CA ALA A 69 12.06 31.75 28.90
C ALA A 69 10.57 32.00 29.19
N PHE A 70 10.27 33.04 29.95
CA PHE A 70 8.89 33.43 30.25
C PHE A 70 8.11 33.78 29.00
N PHE A 71 8.63 34.65 28.12
CA PHE A 71 7.94 35.05 26.90
C PHE A 71 7.78 33.85 25.94
N LEU A 72 8.74 32.92 25.87
CA LEU A 72 8.61 31.69 25.10
C LEU A 72 7.48 30.79 25.66
N ILE A 73 7.46 30.57 26.97
CA ILE A 73 6.41 29.78 27.63
C ILE A 73 5.04 30.45 27.44
N ALA A 74 4.96 31.76 27.61
CA ALA A 74 3.73 32.53 27.40
C ALA A 74 3.22 32.45 25.95
N SER A 75 4.13 32.44 24.96
CA SER A 75 3.79 32.22 23.56
C SER A 75 3.18 30.82 23.38
N VAL A 76 3.87 29.76 23.81
CA VAL A 76 3.41 28.37 23.67
C VAL A 76 2.05 28.15 24.35
N LEU A 77 1.87 28.67 25.58
CA LEU A 77 0.61 28.57 26.33
C LEU A 77 -0.52 29.32 25.63
N SER A 78 -0.23 30.51 25.04
CA SER A 78 -1.20 31.28 24.26
C SER A 78 -1.63 30.54 22.98
N PHE A 79 -0.73 29.82 22.29
CA PHE A 79 -1.07 28.95 21.15
C PHE A 79 -1.94 27.77 21.59
N ARG A 80 -1.67 27.17 22.75
CA ARG A 80 -2.47 26.07 23.33
C ARG A 80 -3.82 26.52 23.90
N ARG A 81 -4.23 27.79 23.65
CA ARG A 81 -5.50 28.41 24.09
C ARG A 81 -5.70 28.45 25.61
N HIS A 82 -4.64 28.30 26.40
CA HIS A 82 -4.72 28.44 27.86
C HIS A 82 -5.09 29.89 28.22
N THR A 83 -6.03 30.07 29.13
CA THR A 83 -6.39 31.38 29.67
C THR A 83 -5.51 31.64 30.88
N PHE A 84 -4.64 32.63 30.79
CA PHE A 84 -3.85 33.06 31.94
C PHE A 84 -4.76 33.56 33.07
N ALA A 85 -4.41 33.24 34.31
CA ALA A 85 -4.91 33.90 35.49
C ALA A 85 -4.71 35.45 35.37
N SER A 86 -5.24 36.27 36.27
CA SER A 86 -5.18 37.71 36.16
C SER A 86 -3.75 38.21 35.81
N PRO A 87 -3.60 39.15 34.84
CA PRO A 87 -2.29 39.63 34.38
C PRO A 87 -1.42 40.18 35.50
N LEU A 88 -2.03 40.73 36.54
CA LEU A 88 -1.33 41.27 37.73
C LEU A 88 -0.65 40.15 38.53
N LYS A 89 -1.34 39.00 38.73
CA LYS A 89 -0.73 37.86 39.46
C LYS A 89 0.47 37.33 38.68
N MET A 90 0.42 37.27 37.38
CA MET A 90 1.48 36.79 36.51
C MET A 90 2.69 37.74 36.52
N LEU A 91 2.43 39.06 36.47
CA LEU A 91 3.50 40.06 36.58
C LEU A 91 4.25 39.94 37.89
N VAL A 92 3.53 39.80 39.01
CA VAL A 92 4.14 39.64 40.37
C VAL A 92 4.95 38.32 40.42
N ALA A 93 4.40 37.22 39.91
CA ALA A 93 5.08 35.93 39.92
C ALA A 93 6.38 35.97 39.10
N VAL A 94 6.36 36.56 37.90
CA VAL A 94 7.60 36.68 37.09
C VAL A 94 8.62 37.58 37.75
N SER A 95 8.20 38.70 38.34
CA SER A 95 9.10 39.60 39.06
C SER A 95 9.75 38.88 40.23
N CYS A 96 8.96 38.16 41.04
CA CYS A 96 9.50 37.38 42.17
C CYS A 96 10.46 36.25 41.71
N LEU A 97 10.15 35.58 40.58
CA LEU A 97 11.00 34.56 40.02
C LEU A 97 12.37 35.11 39.59
N VAL A 98 12.37 36.24 38.85
CA VAL A 98 13.61 36.85 38.38
C VAL A 98 14.41 37.39 39.55
N LEU A 99 13.80 38.10 40.50
CA LEU A 99 14.46 38.69 41.67
C LEU A 99 15.07 37.64 42.61
N SER A 100 14.32 36.57 42.87
CA SER A 100 14.83 35.47 43.69
C SER A 100 16.04 34.78 43.06
N PHE A 101 15.99 34.57 41.73
CA PHE A 101 17.09 33.98 40.99
C PHE A 101 18.32 34.90 40.92
N CYS A 102 18.11 36.22 40.74
CA CYS A 102 19.18 37.23 40.88
C CYS A 102 19.91 37.12 42.20
N GLY A 103 19.16 37.01 43.31
CA GLY A 103 19.72 36.87 44.65
C GLY A 103 20.51 35.56 44.81
N ILE A 104 19.94 34.43 44.35
CA ILE A 104 20.61 33.11 44.40
C ILE A 104 21.92 33.14 43.62
N LEU A 105 21.95 33.67 42.40
CA LEU A 105 23.16 33.77 41.59
C LEU A 105 24.22 34.64 42.25
N SER A 106 23.84 35.78 42.83
CA SER A 106 24.80 36.68 43.54
C SER A 106 25.30 36.11 44.84
N ILE A 107 24.56 35.21 45.51
CA ILE A 107 25.06 34.48 46.69
C ILE A 107 26.08 33.41 46.26
N HIS A 108 25.79 32.70 45.16
CA HIS A 108 26.61 31.58 44.69
C HIS A 108 27.90 32.06 43.99
N PHE A 109 27.81 33.12 43.20
CA PHE A 109 28.94 33.74 42.51
C PHE A 109 29.08 35.21 42.94
N PRO A 110 29.69 35.45 44.12
CA PRO A 110 29.79 36.80 44.66
C PRO A 110 30.80 37.68 43.92
N ALA A 111 31.73 37.09 43.18
CA ALA A 111 32.70 37.82 42.37
C ALA A 111 32.17 38.13 40.96
N GLU A 112 32.76 39.14 40.34
CA GLU A 112 32.50 39.45 38.92
C GLU A 112 32.92 38.30 38.04
N VAL A 113 32.04 37.89 37.15
CA VAL A 113 32.28 36.82 36.16
C VAL A 113 32.77 37.45 34.84
N ILE A 114 33.81 36.90 34.27
CA ILE A 114 34.33 37.37 32.98
C ILE A 114 33.40 36.79 31.88
N PHE A 115 32.70 37.66 31.15
CA PHE A 115 31.83 37.26 30.08
C PHE A 115 32.04 38.16 28.87
N ARG A 116 32.40 37.57 27.73
CA ARG A 116 32.60 38.24 26.44
C ARG A 116 33.40 39.57 26.51
N GLY A 117 34.53 39.46 27.10
CA GLY A 117 35.51 40.58 27.14
C GLY A 117 35.33 41.61 28.23
N GLY A 118 34.40 41.43 29.19
CA GLY A 118 34.23 42.31 30.33
C GLY A 118 33.79 41.60 31.60
N LYS A 119 33.82 42.33 32.68
CA LYS A 119 33.40 41.85 34.00
C LYS A 119 31.95 42.15 34.22
N VAL A 120 31.14 41.16 34.59
CA VAL A 120 29.68 41.28 34.80
C VAL A 120 29.32 40.64 36.13
N LEU A 121 28.42 41.30 36.88
CA LEU A 121 27.85 40.71 38.11
C LEU A 121 26.88 39.62 37.75
N SER A 122 27.02 38.43 38.34
CA SER A 122 26.26 37.22 38.02
C SER A 122 24.73 37.43 38.12
N GLY A 123 24.25 38.07 39.20
CA GLY A 123 22.84 38.42 39.39
C GLY A 123 22.54 39.91 39.14
N GLY A 124 23.46 40.64 38.50
CA GLY A 124 23.34 42.07 38.27
C GLY A 124 23.37 42.89 39.56
N LEU A 125 23.18 44.21 39.43
CA LEU A 125 23.12 45.14 40.59
C LEU A 125 21.99 44.75 41.55
N VAL A 126 20.81 44.42 41.03
CA VAL A 126 19.66 44.03 41.87
C VAL A 126 19.94 42.78 42.67
N GLY A 127 20.55 41.76 42.05
CA GLY A 127 20.93 40.54 42.73
C GLY A 127 21.98 40.75 43.80
N HIS A 128 22.93 41.65 43.55
CA HIS A 128 23.98 42.02 44.53
C HIS A 128 23.36 42.65 45.82
N TYR A 129 22.45 43.59 45.64
CA TYR A 129 21.78 44.21 46.78
C TYR A 129 20.87 43.25 47.54
N ILE A 130 20.08 42.41 46.81
CA ILE A 130 19.24 41.40 47.44
C ILE A 130 20.10 40.38 48.21
N ALA A 131 21.19 39.91 47.62
CA ALA A 131 22.09 38.95 48.26
C ALA A 131 22.75 39.51 49.49
N SER A 132 23.22 40.78 49.46
CA SER A 132 23.79 41.48 50.62
C SER A 132 22.77 41.60 51.75
N PHE A 133 21.60 42.16 51.45
CA PHE A 133 20.51 42.33 52.41
C PHE A 133 20.08 41.00 53.06
N MET A 134 19.91 39.93 52.23
CA MET A 134 19.49 38.65 52.75
C MET A 134 20.57 37.95 53.56
N ARG A 135 21.85 38.12 53.24
CA ARG A 135 22.97 37.62 54.05
C ARG A 135 23.05 38.26 55.40
N ASP A 136 22.88 39.57 55.44
CA ASP A 136 22.91 40.36 56.67
C ASP A 136 21.77 39.98 57.64
N LEU A 137 20.59 39.61 57.05
CA LEU A 137 19.42 39.25 57.85
C LEU A 137 19.36 37.77 58.25
N LEU A 138 19.73 36.83 57.37
CA LEU A 138 19.43 35.40 57.50
C LEU A 138 20.66 34.47 57.37
N ASN A 139 21.84 35.01 57.28
CA ASN A 139 23.06 34.30 56.89
C ASN A 139 22.91 33.60 55.51
N ASN A 140 23.98 33.00 55.01
CA ASN A 140 23.98 32.36 53.69
C ASN A 140 22.94 31.23 53.57
N PHE A 141 22.81 30.35 54.60
CA PHE A 141 21.87 29.23 54.54
C PHE A 141 20.41 29.67 54.52
N GLY A 142 20.01 30.59 55.38
CA GLY A 142 18.65 31.11 55.44
C GLY A 142 18.29 31.91 54.18
N ALA A 143 19.24 32.68 53.63
CA ALA A 143 19.07 33.39 52.40
C ALA A 143 18.82 32.45 51.19
N TYR A 144 19.60 31.36 51.05
CA TYR A 144 19.38 30.33 50.06
C TYR A 144 18.01 29.64 50.19
N LEU A 145 17.64 29.26 51.42
CA LEU A 145 16.37 28.56 51.68
C LEU A 145 15.18 29.45 51.30
N LEU A 146 15.17 30.70 51.74
CA LEU A 146 14.05 31.63 51.45
C LEU A 146 13.97 31.99 49.99
N LEU A 147 15.09 32.36 49.34
CA LEU A 147 15.10 32.71 47.93
C LEU A 147 14.76 31.52 47.04
N SER A 148 15.20 30.32 47.38
CA SER A 148 14.82 29.09 46.65
C SER A 148 13.33 28.77 46.81
N ALA A 149 12.74 28.95 47.98
CA ALA A 149 11.31 28.78 48.20
C ALA A 149 10.50 29.78 47.37
N VAL A 150 10.88 31.06 47.38
CA VAL A 150 10.24 32.10 46.58
C VAL A 150 10.37 31.80 45.09
N PHE A 151 11.53 31.33 44.64
CA PHE A 151 11.76 30.93 43.24
C PHE A 151 10.84 29.79 42.83
N VAL A 152 10.76 28.72 43.63
CA VAL A 152 9.91 27.53 43.32
C VAL A 152 8.44 27.91 43.30
N ILE A 153 7.96 28.69 44.29
CA ILE A 153 6.57 29.12 44.34
C ILE A 153 6.24 30.00 43.13
N SER A 154 7.12 30.96 42.80
CA SER A 154 6.93 31.84 41.64
C SER A 154 6.95 31.07 40.32
N PHE A 155 7.83 30.07 40.19
CA PHE A 155 7.88 29.19 39.01
C PHE A 155 6.60 28.38 38.86
N MET A 156 6.05 27.84 39.95
CA MET A 156 4.77 27.12 39.94
C MET A 156 3.61 28.02 39.47
N VAL A 157 3.57 29.25 39.98
CA VAL A 157 2.52 30.22 39.56
C VAL A 157 2.66 30.64 38.11
N CYS A 158 3.91 30.78 37.61
CA CYS A 158 4.17 31.13 36.20
C CYS A 158 3.85 30.01 35.23
N THR A 159 4.04 28.75 35.63
CA THR A 159 3.90 27.59 34.71
C THR A 159 2.61 26.80 34.88
N ASP A 160 1.82 27.08 35.92
CA ASP A 160 0.64 26.30 36.35
C ASP A 160 0.95 24.82 36.63
N ILE A 161 2.22 24.47 36.88
CA ILE A 161 2.67 23.11 37.16
C ILE A 161 2.56 22.84 38.68
N SER A 162 1.75 21.83 39.03
CA SER A 162 1.63 21.41 40.44
C SER A 162 2.92 20.75 40.93
N PHE A 163 3.35 21.10 42.16
CA PHE A 163 4.53 20.52 42.83
C PHE A 163 4.43 18.98 42.91
N GLY A 164 3.25 18.45 43.21
CA GLY A 164 3.00 17.00 43.24
C GLY A 164 3.20 16.32 41.89
N TRP A 165 2.74 16.96 40.81
CA TRP A 165 2.96 16.46 39.43
C TRP A 165 4.44 16.48 39.06
N PHE A 166 5.16 17.54 39.38
CA PHE A 166 6.59 17.66 39.09
C PHE A 166 7.42 16.59 39.81
N PHE A 167 7.20 16.40 41.13
CA PHE A 167 7.90 15.36 41.89
C PHE A 167 7.50 13.94 41.47
N SER A 168 6.23 13.69 41.20
CA SER A 168 5.79 12.39 40.68
C SER A 168 6.47 12.04 39.37
N ARG A 169 6.66 13.03 38.49
CA ARG A 169 7.34 12.85 37.20
C ARG A 169 8.84 12.59 37.38
N ILE A 170 9.49 13.31 38.28
CA ILE A 170 10.90 13.07 38.63
C ILE A 170 11.07 11.68 39.26
N PHE A 171 10.20 11.31 40.20
CA PHE A 171 10.25 9.99 40.85
C PHE A 171 10.03 8.85 39.86
N PHE A 172 9.09 9.04 38.91
CA PHE A 172 8.85 8.10 37.81
C PHE A 172 10.08 7.99 36.91
N TRP A 173 10.71 9.11 36.56
CA TRP A 173 11.92 9.14 35.72
C TRP A 173 13.12 8.48 36.44
N PHE A 174 13.31 8.75 37.72
CA PHE A 174 14.32 8.10 38.56
C PHE A 174 14.05 6.59 38.69
N GLY A 175 12.81 6.20 38.93
CA GLY A 175 12.41 4.80 38.98
C GLY A 175 12.60 4.07 37.64
N SER A 176 12.39 4.76 36.49
CA SER A 176 12.65 4.21 35.16
C SER A 176 14.14 4.08 34.87
N MET A 177 14.96 5.03 35.35
CA MET A 177 16.43 5.01 35.24
C MET A 177 17.03 3.86 36.05
N ILE A 178 16.57 3.66 37.29
CA ILE A 178 17.00 2.53 38.14
C ILE A 178 16.61 1.19 37.51
N ARG A 179 15.41 1.09 36.94
CA ARG A 179 14.97 -0.10 36.17
C ARG A 179 15.84 -0.33 34.93
N ALA A 180 16.15 0.70 34.16
CA ALA A 180 17.04 0.62 33.01
C ALA A 180 18.46 0.17 33.37
N VAL A 181 19.02 0.69 34.44
CA VAL A 181 20.35 0.29 34.95
C VAL A 181 20.33 -1.17 35.45
N ARG A 182 19.26 -1.58 36.13
CA ARG A 182 19.08 -2.96 36.59
C ARG A 182 18.93 -3.94 35.41
N GLU A 183 18.13 -3.57 34.38
CA GLU A 183 18.02 -4.35 33.16
C GLU A 183 19.34 -4.43 32.38
N PHE A 184 20.07 -3.32 32.30
CA PHE A 184 21.39 -3.31 31.66
C PHE A 184 22.39 -4.22 32.39
N SER A 185 22.39 -4.20 33.72
CA SER A 185 23.24 -5.09 34.52
C SER A 185 22.85 -6.56 34.42
N LEU A 186 21.55 -6.86 34.34
CA LEU A 186 21.02 -8.21 34.09
C LEU A 186 21.39 -8.70 32.68
N LYS A 187 21.22 -7.84 31.67
CA LYS A 187 21.64 -8.14 30.28
C LYS A 187 23.15 -8.37 30.16
N LYS A 188 23.95 -7.64 30.95
CA LYS A 188 25.42 -7.83 30.99
C LYS A 188 25.81 -9.15 31.64
N LYS A 189 25.12 -9.56 32.73
CA LYS A 189 25.28 -10.87 33.36
C LYS A 189 24.82 -12.02 32.46
N GLU A 190 23.69 -11.85 31.76
CA GLU A 190 23.19 -12.81 30.76
C GLU A 190 24.14 -12.95 29.57
N LYS A 191 24.70 -11.82 29.05
CA LYS A 191 25.73 -11.88 28.00
C LYS A 191 26.99 -12.63 28.45
N LYS A 192 27.45 -12.43 29.67
CA LYS A 192 28.60 -13.18 30.19
C LYS A 192 28.30 -14.67 30.37
N ARG A 193 27.06 -15.01 30.82
CA ARG A 193 26.64 -16.41 30.98
C ARG A 193 26.48 -17.08 29.60
N LYS A 194 25.89 -16.36 28.61
CA LYS A 194 25.77 -16.83 27.23
C LYS A 194 27.15 -17.01 26.58
N LYS A 195 28.10 -16.15 26.86
CA LYS A 195 29.48 -16.30 26.35
C LYS A 195 30.17 -17.56 26.86
N LYS A 196 30.02 -17.85 28.16
CA LYS A 196 30.55 -19.08 28.77
C LYS A 196 29.88 -20.35 28.20
N VAL A 197 28.56 -20.35 28.11
CA VAL A 197 27.79 -21.47 27.50
C VAL A 197 28.14 -21.63 26.03
N ARG A 198 28.44 -20.53 25.33
CA ARG A 198 28.86 -20.58 23.91
C ARG A 198 30.26 -21.20 23.74
N GLU A 199 31.19 -20.90 24.61
CA GLU A 199 32.52 -21.49 24.61
C GLU A 199 32.45 -23.01 24.89
N GLU A 200 31.65 -23.44 25.86
CA GLU A 200 31.38 -24.84 26.15
C GLU A 200 30.62 -25.55 25.01
N TYR A 201 29.72 -24.86 24.32
CA TYR A 201 28.96 -25.42 23.20
C TYR A 201 29.83 -25.60 21.94
N ILE A 202 30.72 -24.64 21.66
CA ILE A 202 31.67 -24.73 20.53
C ILE A 202 32.66 -25.88 20.76
N GLU A 203 33.11 -26.09 21.99
CA GLU A 203 34.01 -27.20 22.32
C GLU A 203 33.31 -28.55 22.19
N GLN A 204 32.03 -28.65 22.54
CA GLN A 204 31.23 -29.88 22.34
C GLN A 204 30.84 -30.14 20.88
N GLU A 205 30.67 -29.11 20.04
CA GLU A 205 30.33 -29.27 18.62
C GLU A 205 31.53 -29.77 17.76
N LEU A 206 32.74 -29.42 18.14
CA LEU A 206 33.96 -29.89 17.46
C LEU A 206 34.14 -31.43 17.56
N PHE A 207 33.48 -32.09 18.49
CA PHE A 207 33.54 -33.50 18.74
C PHE A 207 32.28 -34.31 18.38
N LYS A 208 31.22 -33.68 17.81
CA LYS A 208 30.03 -34.41 17.36
C LYS A 208 30.22 -35.04 15.97
N PRO A 209 29.79 -36.30 15.79
CA PRO A 209 29.85 -36.94 14.47
C PRO A 209 29.00 -36.17 13.48
N LYS A 210 29.45 -36.06 12.21
CA LYS A 210 28.78 -35.41 11.07
C LYS A 210 27.31 -35.84 11.02
N ARG A 211 26.37 -34.96 11.47
CA ARG A 211 24.94 -35.21 11.27
C ARG A 211 24.62 -35.06 9.78
N LYS A 212 23.88 -36.00 9.25
CA LYS A 212 23.35 -35.94 7.88
C LYS A 212 22.15 -35.01 7.89
N VAL A 213 22.29 -33.83 7.27
CA VAL A 213 21.17 -32.99 6.94
C VAL A 213 20.34 -33.71 5.88
N THR A 214 19.03 -33.77 6.06
CA THR A 214 18.14 -34.40 5.07
C THR A 214 17.97 -33.49 3.87
N ILE A 215 18.50 -33.89 2.72
CA ILE A 215 18.27 -33.21 1.44
C ILE A 215 17.10 -33.93 0.78
N VAL A 216 15.97 -33.23 0.61
CA VAL A 216 14.79 -33.75 -0.08
C VAL A 216 14.96 -33.49 -1.56
N GLU A 217 15.29 -34.50 -2.31
CA GLU A 217 15.41 -34.37 -3.78
C GLU A 217 14.03 -34.11 -4.38
N PRO A 218 13.92 -33.13 -5.34
CA PRO A 218 12.68 -32.92 -6.06
C PRO A 218 12.21 -34.20 -6.72
N LYS A 219 10.94 -34.56 -6.53
CA LYS A 219 10.33 -35.68 -7.29
C LYS A 219 10.16 -35.20 -8.74
N VAL A 220 11.17 -35.43 -9.56
CA VAL A 220 11.05 -35.30 -11.00
C VAL A 220 10.23 -36.49 -11.47
N GLU A 221 8.98 -36.30 -11.84
CA GLU A 221 8.20 -37.30 -12.54
C GLU A 221 8.88 -37.55 -13.88
N ALA A 222 9.43 -38.76 -14.07
CA ALA A 222 9.98 -39.11 -15.36
C ALA A 222 8.89 -38.99 -16.45
N PRO A 223 9.18 -38.35 -17.59
CA PRO A 223 8.20 -38.22 -18.68
C PRO A 223 7.82 -39.62 -19.12
N LYS A 224 6.55 -39.97 -18.92
CA LYS A 224 6.02 -41.17 -19.57
C LYS A 224 6.14 -41.01 -21.08
N LYS A 225 6.65 -42.01 -21.77
CA LYS A 225 6.71 -42.04 -23.24
C LYS A 225 5.37 -41.53 -23.81
N PRO A 226 5.39 -40.65 -24.79
CA PRO A 226 4.17 -40.15 -25.40
C PRO A 226 3.33 -41.37 -25.87
N GLU A 227 2.07 -41.41 -25.44
CA GLU A 227 1.07 -42.25 -26.08
C GLU A 227 1.07 -41.86 -27.56
N GLN A 228 1.09 -42.84 -28.43
CA GLN A 228 1.16 -42.67 -29.88
C GLN A 228 0.03 -41.73 -30.33
N GLU A 229 0.36 -40.48 -30.68
CA GLU A 229 -0.60 -39.50 -31.18
C GLU A 229 -1.20 -40.05 -32.50
N ALA A 230 -2.52 -39.88 -32.64
CA ALA A 230 -3.20 -40.26 -33.85
C ALA A 230 -2.60 -39.48 -35.04
N PHE A 231 -2.33 -40.17 -36.13
CA PHE A 231 -1.72 -39.54 -37.31
C PHE A 231 -2.54 -38.37 -37.83
N PRO A 232 -1.91 -37.23 -38.22
CA PRO A 232 -2.59 -36.00 -38.64
C PRO A 232 -3.62 -36.20 -39.78
N PHE A 233 -3.51 -37.24 -40.56
CA PHE A 233 -4.44 -37.55 -41.68
C PHE A 233 -5.76 -38.22 -41.23
N MET A 234 -5.97 -38.58 -39.97
CA MET A 234 -7.22 -39.08 -39.43
C MET A 234 -8.17 -37.98 -38.96
N ASN A 235 -7.76 -36.72 -39.06
CA ASN A 235 -8.59 -35.58 -38.65
C ASN A 235 -9.77 -35.41 -39.65
N VAL A 236 -10.98 -35.48 -39.13
CA VAL A 236 -12.20 -35.17 -39.93
C VAL A 236 -12.17 -33.69 -40.29
N ILE A 237 -12.30 -33.39 -41.59
CA ILE A 237 -12.33 -32.02 -42.07
C ILE A 237 -13.56 -31.32 -41.47
N GLY A 238 -13.31 -30.32 -40.59
CA GLY A 238 -14.36 -29.52 -39.98
C GLY A 238 -14.43 -29.57 -38.45
N GLU A 239 -13.67 -30.42 -37.76
CA GLU A 239 -13.57 -30.40 -36.29
C GLU A 239 -12.45 -29.44 -35.78
N PHE A 240 -12.77 -28.69 -34.77
CA PHE A 240 -11.79 -27.80 -34.08
C PHE A 240 -10.77 -28.66 -33.29
N HIS A 241 -9.49 -28.43 -33.52
CA HIS A 241 -8.41 -29.12 -32.84
C HIS A 241 -7.72 -28.19 -31.83
N LEU A 242 -7.48 -28.71 -30.61
CA LEU A 242 -6.69 -27.99 -29.63
C LEU A 242 -5.22 -27.86 -30.10
N PRO A 243 -4.53 -26.78 -29.73
CA PRO A 243 -3.13 -26.58 -30.10
C PRO A 243 -2.26 -27.75 -29.60
N PRO A 244 -1.38 -28.32 -30.45
CA PRO A 244 -0.43 -29.34 -30.02
C PRO A 244 0.72 -28.72 -29.22
N LEU A 245 1.29 -29.48 -28.27
CA LEU A 245 2.39 -29.01 -27.41
C LEU A 245 3.67 -28.68 -28.21
N ASP A 246 3.82 -29.23 -29.40
CA ASP A 246 4.98 -28.94 -30.27
C ASP A 246 5.06 -27.49 -30.75
N LEU A 247 4.00 -26.69 -30.58
CA LEU A 247 4.02 -25.25 -30.80
C LEU A 247 4.80 -24.48 -29.74
N LEU A 248 5.05 -25.10 -28.59
CA LEU A 248 5.82 -24.54 -27.49
C LEU A 248 7.28 -25.01 -27.56
N ASN A 249 8.16 -24.22 -26.99
CA ASN A 249 9.57 -24.57 -26.88
C ASN A 249 9.74 -25.70 -25.86
N LYS A 250 10.41 -26.77 -26.26
CA LYS A 250 10.68 -27.88 -25.36
C LYS A 250 11.64 -27.46 -24.27
N THR A 251 11.37 -27.93 -23.06
CA THR A 251 12.30 -27.77 -21.95
C THR A 251 13.65 -28.36 -22.36
N PRO A 252 14.76 -27.60 -22.31
CA PRO A 252 16.07 -28.18 -22.59
C PRO A 252 16.25 -29.40 -21.71
N GLU A 253 16.65 -30.52 -22.31
CA GLU A 253 17.03 -31.72 -21.52
C GLU A 253 18.00 -31.23 -20.45
N ALA A 254 17.59 -31.33 -19.20
CA ALA A 254 18.36 -30.87 -18.08
C ALA A 254 19.76 -31.50 -18.21
N GLN A 255 20.75 -30.73 -18.65
CA GLN A 255 22.12 -31.02 -18.24
C GLN A 255 22.05 -31.07 -16.74
N GLY A 256 22.05 -32.32 -16.22
CA GLY A 256 21.62 -32.67 -14.87
C GLY A 256 22.10 -31.60 -13.91
N MET A 257 21.19 -30.92 -13.25
CA MET A 257 21.54 -30.24 -12.01
C MET A 257 22.02 -31.39 -11.10
N GLU A 258 23.30 -31.77 -11.26
CA GLU A 258 24.00 -32.42 -10.16
C GLU A 258 23.87 -31.44 -9.01
N ILE A 259 22.84 -31.69 -8.19
CA ILE A 259 22.64 -30.99 -6.93
C ILE A 259 23.92 -31.33 -6.18
N GLN A 260 24.86 -30.38 -6.21
CA GLN A 260 26.11 -30.53 -5.49
C GLN A 260 25.77 -30.48 -4.01
N LYS A 261 25.40 -31.66 -3.47
CA LYS A 261 24.99 -31.85 -2.06
C LYS A 261 25.98 -31.19 -1.10
N GLU A 262 27.27 -31.25 -1.43
CA GLU A 262 28.32 -30.57 -0.68
C GLU A 262 28.18 -29.06 -0.66
N SER A 263 27.78 -28.44 -1.77
CA SER A 263 27.54 -27.01 -1.86
C SER A 263 26.32 -26.57 -1.02
N LEU A 264 25.24 -27.35 -1.06
CA LEU A 264 24.04 -27.07 -0.25
C LEU A 264 24.31 -27.17 1.24
N GLU A 265 25.05 -28.23 1.67
CA GLU A 265 25.48 -28.37 3.07
C GLU A 265 26.43 -27.26 3.51
N ALA A 266 27.36 -26.82 2.64
CA ALA A 266 28.26 -25.72 2.91
C ALA A 266 27.48 -24.40 3.10
N ASN A 267 26.46 -24.16 2.26
CA ASN A 267 25.59 -23.00 2.39
C ASN A 267 24.74 -23.05 3.68
N ALA A 268 24.24 -24.23 4.07
CA ALA A 268 23.52 -24.42 5.33
C ALA A 268 24.39 -24.04 6.54
N ARG A 269 25.62 -24.53 6.58
CA ARG A 269 26.59 -24.17 7.65
C ARG A 269 26.91 -22.69 7.66
N ARG A 270 27.08 -22.08 6.47
CA ARG A 270 27.32 -20.63 6.36
C ARG A 270 26.12 -19.84 6.88
N LEU A 271 24.90 -20.27 6.60
CA LEU A 271 23.67 -19.68 7.10
C LEU A 271 23.59 -19.77 8.64
N GLU A 272 23.86 -20.95 9.22
CA GLU A 272 23.89 -21.13 10.66
C GLU A 272 24.92 -20.24 11.37
N LEU A 273 26.13 -20.14 10.80
CA LEU A 273 27.18 -19.25 11.32
C LEU A 273 26.72 -17.77 11.27
N LYS A 274 26.12 -17.34 10.16
CA LYS A 274 25.64 -15.97 10.02
C LYS A 274 24.47 -15.66 10.96
N LEU A 275 23.55 -16.57 11.16
CA LEU A 275 22.49 -16.44 12.14
C LEU A 275 23.07 -16.35 13.57
N ALA A 276 24.09 -17.14 13.89
CA ALA A 276 24.78 -17.07 15.17
C ALA A 276 25.49 -15.72 15.39
N ASP A 277 26.07 -15.10 14.35
CA ASP A 277 26.64 -13.76 14.39
C ASP A 277 25.59 -12.70 14.83
N PHE A 278 24.34 -12.86 14.37
CA PHE A 278 23.20 -12.02 14.78
C PHE A 278 22.55 -12.46 16.10
N GLY A 279 23.13 -13.44 16.78
CA GLY A 279 22.66 -13.96 18.07
C GLY A 279 21.36 -14.79 17.94
N VAL A 280 21.18 -15.45 16.83
CA VAL A 280 20.16 -16.47 16.59
C VAL A 280 20.84 -17.81 16.51
N GLU A 281 20.60 -18.66 17.50
CA GLU A 281 21.10 -20.03 17.54
C GLU A 281 20.01 -20.96 16.98
N GLY A 282 20.40 -21.92 16.14
CA GLY A 282 19.50 -22.89 15.51
C GLY A 282 20.27 -23.80 14.58
N GLU A 283 19.61 -24.85 14.13
CA GLU A 283 20.15 -25.90 13.29
C GLU A 283 19.31 -26.07 12.04
N VAL A 284 19.93 -26.18 10.86
CA VAL A 284 19.25 -26.51 9.62
C VAL A 284 18.96 -28.02 9.63
N VAL A 285 17.69 -28.37 9.65
CA VAL A 285 17.24 -29.77 9.73
C VAL A 285 16.96 -30.36 8.36
N GLU A 286 16.48 -29.53 7.43
CA GLU A 286 16.08 -29.97 6.09
C GLU A 286 16.45 -28.91 5.04
N ILE A 287 16.85 -29.36 3.86
CA ILE A 287 17.15 -28.50 2.70
C ILE A 287 16.26 -28.96 1.56
N LEU A 288 15.48 -28.03 1.00
CA LEU A 288 14.60 -28.26 -0.14
C LEU A 288 15.13 -27.41 -1.33
N PRO A 289 15.93 -28.01 -2.20
CA PRO A 289 16.40 -27.35 -3.41
C PRO A 289 15.25 -27.23 -4.42
N GLY A 290 15.04 -26.02 -4.95
CA GLY A 290 14.07 -25.73 -6.00
C GLY A 290 14.73 -25.16 -7.25
N PRO A 291 13.95 -24.86 -8.31
CA PRO A 291 14.50 -24.38 -9.59
C PRO A 291 15.09 -22.95 -9.50
N VAL A 292 14.55 -22.09 -8.66
CA VAL A 292 14.93 -20.69 -8.55
C VAL A 292 15.49 -20.35 -7.18
N ILE A 293 14.96 -20.96 -6.13
CA ILE A 293 15.38 -20.79 -4.75
C ILE A 293 15.64 -22.13 -4.07
N THR A 294 16.46 -22.09 -3.02
CA THR A 294 16.59 -23.21 -2.07
C THR A 294 16.02 -22.79 -0.73
N MET A 295 15.13 -23.60 -0.14
CA MET A 295 14.60 -23.36 1.19
C MET A 295 15.38 -24.18 2.22
N TYR A 296 15.90 -23.49 3.24
CA TYR A 296 16.56 -24.07 4.40
C TYR A 296 15.61 -24.04 5.59
N GLU A 297 15.25 -25.19 6.13
CA GLU A 297 14.40 -25.31 7.30
C GLU A 297 15.26 -25.23 8.57
N LEU A 298 15.19 -24.12 9.26
CA LEU A 298 15.92 -23.87 10.51
C LEU A 298 15.05 -24.22 11.71
N LYS A 299 15.54 -25.08 12.56
CA LYS A 299 14.98 -25.31 13.90
C LYS A 299 15.66 -24.36 14.90
N PRO A 300 14.97 -23.32 15.39
CA PRO A 300 15.59 -22.40 16.34
C PRO A 300 15.85 -23.05 17.68
N ALA A 301 16.91 -22.64 18.37
CA ALA A 301 17.19 -23.07 19.73
C ALA A 301 16.12 -22.58 20.71
N PRO A 302 15.89 -23.30 21.83
CA PRO A 302 14.93 -22.87 22.85
C PRO A 302 15.19 -21.43 23.33
N GLY A 303 14.13 -20.61 23.36
CA GLY A 303 14.22 -19.20 23.79
C GLY A 303 14.51 -18.19 22.67
N VAL A 304 14.72 -18.62 21.43
CA VAL A 304 14.82 -17.74 20.26
C VAL A 304 13.42 -17.28 19.85
N LYS A 305 13.21 -15.97 19.81
CA LYS A 305 11.94 -15.39 19.35
C LYS A 305 11.86 -15.42 17.83
N ILE A 306 10.77 -15.95 17.28
CA ILE A 306 10.49 -16.01 15.83
C ILE A 306 10.60 -14.62 15.18
N SER A 307 10.06 -13.59 15.83
CA SER A 307 10.11 -12.20 15.32
C SER A 307 11.54 -11.65 15.17
N LYS A 308 12.49 -12.15 15.98
CA LYS A 308 13.90 -11.78 15.84
C LYS A 308 14.50 -12.35 14.55
N VAL A 309 14.18 -13.61 14.23
CA VAL A 309 14.64 -14.25 12.98
C VAL A 309 13.99 -13.58 11.77
N ALA A 310 12.68 -13.39 11.81
CA ALA A 310 11.93 -12.76 10.71
C ALA A 310 12.43 -11.34 10.37
N GLY A 311 12.97 -10.61 11.35
CA GLY A 311 13.54 -9.28 11.15
C GLY A 311 14.94 -9.25 10.52
N LEU A 312 15.59 -10.40 10.31
CA LEU A 312 16.96 -10.48 9.78
C LEU A 312 17.05 -10.68 8.26
N SER A 313 15.95 -10.54 7.54
CA SER A 313 15.87 -10.74 6.08
C SER A 313 16.95 -9.96 5.33
N ASP A 314 17.02 -8.65 5.57
CA ASP A 314 17.94 -7.73 4.88
C ASP A 314 19.39 -7.95 5.34
N ASP A 315 19.61 -8.22 6.63
CA ASP A 315 20.91 -8.52 7.20
C ASP A 315 21.50 -9.83 6.63
N LEU A 316 20.65 -10.86 6.47
CA LEU A 316 21.03 -12.13 5.88
C LEU A 316 21.30 -11.99 4.37
N ALA A 317 20.50 -11.21 3.65
CA ALA A 317 20.73 -10.94 2.24
C ALA A 317 22.13 -10.33 2.02
N LEU A 318 22.48 -9.32 2.82
CA LEU A 318 23.81 -8.70 2.79
C LEU A 318 24.92 -9.70 3.15
N ALA A 319 24.75 -10.47 4.24
CA ALA A 319 25.76 -11.38 4.76
C ALA A 319 26.03 -12.57 3.81
N LEU A 320 25.01 -13.01 3.07
CA LEU A 320 25.07 -14.11 2.11
C LEU A 320 25.36 -13.64 0.69
N ARG A 321 25.40 -12.31 0.44
CA ARG A 321 25.53 -11.69 -0.89
C ARG A 321 24.42 -12.14 -1.84
N ALA A 322 23.21 -12.33 -1.30
CA ALA A 322 22.03 -12.65 -2.06
C ALA A 322 21.23 -11.37 -2.39
N PRO A 323 20.57 -11.28 -3.54
CA PRO A 323 19.75 -10.11 -3.91
C PRO A 323 18.60 -9.87 -2.91
N SER A 324 18.00 -10.94 -2.39
CA SER A 324 17.01 -10.90 -1.31
C SER A 324 16.98 -12.24 -0.57
N VAL A 325 16.54 -12.25 0.67
CA VAL A 325 16.26 -13.45 1.47
C VAL A 325 14.86 -13.31 2.04
N ARG A 326 14.03 -14.34 1.85
CA ARG A 326 12.67 -14.35 2.41
C ARG A 326 12.60 -15.34 3.57
N ILE A 327 11.99 -14.91 4.68
CA ILE A 327 11.84 -15.74 5.88
C ILE A 327 10.36 -16.08 6.09
N VAL A 328 10.05 -17.36 6.08
CA VAL A 328 8.71 -17.91 6.34
C VAL A 328 8.67 -18.47 7.76
N ALA A 329 7.98 -17.77 8.65
CA ALA A 329 8.03 -18.11 10.06
C ALA A 329 6.64 -17.99 10.73
N PRO A 330 6.07 -19.09 11.25
CA PRO A 330 6.53 -20.49 11.18
C PRO A 330 6.17 -21.19 9.87
N ILE A 331 6.85 -22.30 9.56
CA ILE A 331 6.42 -23.19 8.49
C ILE A 331 5.15 -23.93 8.97
N PRO A 332 4.08 -24.01 8.14
CA PRO A 332 2.87 -24.74 8.50
C PRO A 332 3.12 -26.20 8.83
N GLY A 333 2.64 -26.65 10.01
CA GLY A 333 2.76 -28.04 10.43
C GLY A 333 4.15 -28.47 10.92
N LYS A 334 5.15 -27.56 10.90
CA LYS A 334 6.51 -27.84 11.37
C LYS A 334 6.95 -26.86 12.44
N ALA A 335 7.72 -27.32 13.42
CA ALA A 335 8.35 -26.46 14.43
C ALA A 335 9.68 -25.88 13.89
N ALA A 336 9.64 -25.32 12.69
CA ALA A 336 10.79 -24.80 11.97
C ALA A 336 10.48 -23.45 11.28
N ILE A 337 11.52 -22.74 10.90
CA ILE A 337 11.49 -21.48 10.16
C ILE A 337 12.10 -21.77 8.79
N GLY A 338 11.39 -21.43 7.71
CA GLY A 338 11.90 -21.50 6.34
C GLY A 338 12.71 -20.24 6.01
N ILE A 339 13.91 -20.43 5.50
CA ILE A 339 14.77 -19.38 4.98
C ILE A 339 15.01 -19.67 3.51
N GLU A 340 14.40 -18.86 2.65
CA GLU A 340 14.45 -18.99 1.21
C GLU A 340 15.61 -18.15 0.67
N ILE A 341 16.57 -18.82 0.05
CA ILE A 341 17.79 -18.18 -0.51
C ILE A 341 17.79 -18.42 -2.02
N PRO A 342 17.96 -17.38 -2.85
CA PRO A 342 18.06 -17.52 -4.30
C PRO A 342 19.23 -18.40 -4.73
N ASN A 343 19.01 -19.24 -5.73
CA ASN A 343 20.06 -20.02 -6.36
C ASN A 343 20.99 -19.10 -7.18
N ASN A 344 22.26 -19.46 -7.24
CA ASN A 344 23.24 -18.75 -8.09
C ASN A 344 22.92 -18.91 -9.58
N GLN A 345 22.44 -20.08 -9.98
CA GLN A 345 21.91 -20.37 -11.31
C GLN A 345 20.43 -20.66 -11.17
N ARG A 346 19.60 -19.89 -11.85
CA ARG A 346 18.15 -20.02 -11.84
C ARG A 346 17.70 -20.72 -13.12
N SER A 347 16.80 -21.68 -12.99
CA SER A 347 16.21 -22.36 -14.13
C SER A 347 14.91 -21.71 -14.53
N LEU A 348 14.70 -21.49 -15.84
CA LEU A 348 13.41 -21.08 -16.37
C LEU A 348 12.41 -22.22 -16.22
N VAL A 349 11.18 -21.86 -15.89
CA VAL A 349 10.04 -22.81 -15.83
C VAL A 349 9.27 -22.68 -17.13
N TYR A 350 9.44 -23.61 -18.06
CA TYR A 350 8.76 -23.57 -19.35
C TYR A 350 7.28 -23.94 -19.22
N LEU A 351 6.42 -23.24 -19.96
CA LEU A 351 4.98 -23.53 -19.95
C LEU A 351 4.69 -24.94 -20.46
N GLU A 352 5.43 -25.42 -21.47
CA GLU A 352 5.32 -26.78 -22.02
C GLU A 352 5.45 -27.85 -20.92
N GLU A 353 6.40 -27.68 -20.02
CA GLU A 353 6.64 -28.62 -18.91
C GLU A 353 5.43 -28.73 -17.97
N ILE A 354 4.75 -27.61 -17.70
CA ILE A 354 3.57 -27.62 -16.82
C ILE A 354 2.36 -28.21 -17.55
N LEU A 355 2.15 -27.87 -18.85
CA LEU A 355 1.05 -28.39 -19.65
C LEU A 355 1.20 -29.91 -19.91
N SER A 356 2.43 -30.39 -20.04
CA SER A 356 2.72 -31.81 -20.22
C SER A 356 2.58 -32.64 -18.93
N SER A 357 2.58 -31.99 -17.75
CA SER A 357 2.49 -32.64 -16.44
C SER A 357 1.17 -33.43 -16.25
N GLN A 358 1.20 -34.46 -15.44
CA GLN A 358 -0.02 -35.22 -15.06
C GLN A 358 -1.03 -34.35 -14.33
N ALA A 359 -0.54 -33.35 -13.53
CA ALA A 359 -1.38 -32.42 -12.80
C ALA A 359 -2.28 -31.60 -13.72
N PHE A 360 -1.78 -31.17 -14.87
CA PHE A 360 -2.56 -30.42 -15.85
C PHE A 360 -3.41 -31.35 -16.74
N ARG A 361 -2.82 -32.40 -17.30
CA ARG A 361 -3.51 -33.34 -18.22
C ARG A 361 -4.72 -34.03 -17.57
N ASN A 362 -4.55 -34.52 -16.33
CA ASN A 362 -5.59 -35.26 -15.60
C ASN A 362 -6.63 -34.33 -14.92
N SER A 363 -6.45 -33.00 -14.98
CA SER A 363 -7.45 -32.08 -14.44
C SER A 363 -8.78 -32.20 -15.19
N PRO A 364 -9.90 -32.51 -14.52
CA PRO A 364 -11.21 -32.63 -15.14
C PRO A 364 -11.83 -31.27 -15.48
N HIS A 365 -11.20 -30.19 -15.00
CA HIS A 365 -11.76 -28.84 -15.11
C HIS A 365 -11.39 -28.18 -16.42
N LYS A 366 -12.36 -27.50 -17.04
CA LYS A 366 -12.19 -26.83 -18.34
C LYS A 366 -11.37 -25.54 -18.24
N LEU A 367 -11.39 -24.89 -17.09
CA LEU A 367 -10.67 -23.64 -16.82
C LEU A 367 -9.39 -23.86 -15.99
N THR A 368 -8.69 -24.94 -16.25
CA THR A 368 -7.40 -25.25 -15.61
C THR A 368 -6.32 -24.30 -16.12
N ILE A 369 -5.61 -23.68 -15.21
CA ILE A 369 -4.50 -22.73 -15.47
C ILE A 369 -3.19 -23.34 -14.96
N ALA A 370 -2.16 -23.31 -15.78
CA ALA A 370 -0.79 -23.62 -15.44
C ALA A 370 -0.11 -22.36 -14.88
N LEU A 371 0.08 -22.28 -13.56
CA LEU A 371 0.74 -21.13 -12.95
C LEU A 371 2.26 -21.22 -12.98
N GLY A 372 2.84 -22.42 -12.86
CA GLY A 372 4.27 -22.62 -12.82
C GLY A 372 4.70 -23.76 -11.92
N LYS A 373 5.77 -23.58 -11.16
CA LYS A 373 6.29 -24.55 -10.17
C LYS A 373 6.29 -23.95 -8.77
N ASP A 374 6.05 -24.80 -7.78
CA ASP A 374 6.24 -24.42 -6.39
C ASP A 374 7.72 -24.35 -6.02
N ILE A 375 8.02 -24.01 -4.77
CA ILE A 375 9.40 -23.90 -4.26
C ILE A 375 10.16 -25.23 -4.27
N THR A 376 9.47 -26.37 -4.38
CA THR A 376 10.08 -27.72 -4.46
C THR A 376 10.28 -28.17 -5.90
N GLY A 377 9.81 -27.41 -6.88
CA GLY A 377 9.88 -27.75 -8.30
C GLY A 377 8.69 -28.55 -8.80
N ALA A 378 7.68 -28.83 -7.97
CA ALA A 378 6.47 -29.52 -8.40
C ALA A 378 5.57 -28.60 -9.27
N PRO A 379 4.94 -29.11 -10.35
CA PRO A 379 4.00 -28.35 -11.17
C PRO A 379 2.82 -27.84 -10.35
N PHE A 380 2.55 -26.54 -10.43
CA PHE A 380 1.44 -25.89 -9.74
C PHE A 380 0.37 -25.48 -10.75
N VAL A 381 -0.76 -26.17 -10.68
CA VAL A 381 -1.94 -25.91 -11.52
C VAL A 381 -3.14 -25.59 -10.64
N THR A 382 -4.04 -24.77 -11.17
CA THR A 382 -5.25 -24.36 -10.47
C THR A 382 -6.42 -24.24 -11.42
N ASP A 383 -7.63 -24.11 -10.89
CA ASP A 383 -8.85 -24.00 -11.68
C ASP A 383 -9.52 -22.62 -11.44
N LEU A 384 -9.67 -21.84 -12.51
CA LEU A 384 -10.29 -20.53 -12.45
C LEU A 384 -11.74 -20.57 -11.96
N SER A 385 -12.48 -21.64 -12.27
CA SER A 385 -13.88 -21.78 -11.80
C SER A 385 -13.99 -21.90 -10.28
N ARG A 386 -12.94 -22.39 -9.63
CA ARG A 386 -12.84 -22.45 -8.16
C ARG A 386 -12.36 -21.15 -7.53
N MET A 387 -11.59 -20.38 -8.27
CA MET A 387 -11.02 -19.07 -7.87
C MET A 387 -11.88 -17.88 -8.27
N PRO A 388 -13.07 -18.03 -8.71
CA PRO A 388 -13.95 -17.35 -9.68
C PRO A 388 -13.34 -16.09 -10.34
N HIS A 389 -12.59 -15.30 -9.61
CA HIS A 389 -11.98 -14.06 -10.08
C HIS A 389 -10.59 -13.94 -9.51
N LEU A 390 -9.64 -13.52 -10.34
CA LEU A 390 -8.23 -13.44 -10.04
C LEU A 390 -7.72 -12.00 -10.21
N LEU A 391 -7.06 -11.50 -9.20
CA LEU A 391 -6.34 -10.23 -9.24
C LEU A 391 -4.84 -10.49 -9.36
N VAL A 392 -4.19 -9.86 -10.34
CA VAL A 392 -2.76 -9.97 -10.62
C VAL A 392 -2.11 -8.60 -10.54
N ALA A 393 -1.11 -8.41 -9.69
CA ALA A 393 -0.45 -7.12 -9.59
C ALA A 393 1.07 -7.26 -9.44
N GLY A 394 1.81 -6.23 -9.87
CA GLY A 394 3.27 -6.19 -9.76
C GLY A 394 3.89 -5.08 -10.58
N ALA A 395 5.15 -4.75 -10.31
CA ALA A 395 5.87 -3.72 -11.03
C ALA A 395 6.14 -4.12 -12.50
N THR A 396 6.44 -3.14 -13.34
CA THR A 396 6.79 -3.39 -14.75
C THR A 396 8.04 -4.27 -14.85
N GLY A 397 8.04 -5.24 -15.76
CA GLY A 397 9.16 -6.15 -16.00
C GLY A 397 9.31 -7.29 -14.98
N THR A 398 8.37 -7.48 -14.05
CA THR A 398 8.47 -8.53 -13.01
C THR A 398 7.88 -9.88 -13.44
N GLY A 399 7.27 -9.96 -14.62
CA GLY A 399 6.69 -11.19 -15.17
C GLY A 399 5.16 -11.22 -15.24
N LYS A 400 4.47 -10.10 -14.93
CA LYS A 400 2.99 -9.99 -14.97
C LYS A 400 2.41 -10.39 -16.34
N SER A 401 2.92 -9.79 -17.43
CA SER A 401 2.42 -10.03 -18.79
C SER A 401 2.70 -11.45 -19.26
N VAL A 402 3.88 -11.98 -18.95
CA VAL A 402 4.23 -13.39 -19.24
C VAL A 402 3.27 -14.33 -18.53
N CYS A 403 2.94 -14.06 -17.26
CA CYS A 403 1.99 -14.87 -16.51
C CYS A 403 0.57 -14.80 -17.10
N LEU A 404 0.10 -13.61 -17.52
CA LEU A 404 -1.19 -13.46 -18.22
C LEU A 404 -1.21 -14.30 -19.49
N ASN A 405 -0.15 -14.22 -20.30
CA ASN A 405 0.00 -15.02 -21.51
C ASN A 405 0.02 -16.52 -21.19
N ALA A 406 0.73 -16.96 -20.13
CA ALA A 406 0.73 -18.33 -19.71
C ALA A 406 -0.66 -18.83 -19.29
N MET A 407 -1.44 -18.00 -18.56
CA MET A 407 -2.81 -18.33 -18.17
C MET A 407 -3.74 -18.43 -19.39
N ILE A 408 -3.72 -17.45 -20.29
CA ILE A 408 -4.54 -17.44 -21.52
C ILE A 408 -4.21 -18.67 -22.35
N ASN A 409 -2.93 -18.94 -22.60
CA ASN A 409 -2.51 -20.11 -23.37
C ASN A 409 -2.90 -21.43 -22.67
N SER A 410 -2.79 -21.53 -21.35
CA SER A 410 -3.28 -22.71 -20.61
C SER A 410 -4.74 -23.01 -20.90
N LEU A 411 -5.57 -21.98 -20.99
CA LEU A 411 -6.99 -22.12 -21.31
C LEU A 411 -7.21 -22.49 -22.79
N LEU A 412 -6.43 -21.94 -23.72
CA LEU A 412 -6.48 -22.26 -25.14
C LEU A 412 -6.06 -23.71 -25.44
N PHE A 413 -5.11 -24.26 -24.66
CA PHE A 413 -4.71 -25.67 -24.73
C PHE A 413 -5.73 -26.63 -24.09
N LYS A 414 -6.75 -26.12 -23.38
CA LYS A 414 -7.70 -26.97 -22.63
C LYS A 414 -9.13 -26.93 -23.15
N ALA A 415 -9.56 -25.86 -23.81
CA ALA A 415 -10.96 -25.65 -24.18
C ALA A 415 -11.11 -25.13 -25.61
N SER A 416 -12.12 -25.63 -26.36
CA SER A 416 -12.51 -25.14 -27.69
C SER A 416 -13.33 -23.83 -27.59
N PRO A 417 -13.52 -23.09 -28.72
CA PRO A 417 -14.35 -21.87 -28.75
C PRO A 417 -15.81 -22.10 -28.33
N GLU A 418 -16.34 -23.32 -28.49
CA GLU A 418 -17.67 -23.68 -28.02
C GLU A 418 -17.78 -23.77 -26.50
N MET A 419 -16.67 -24.03 -25.82
CA MET A 419 -16.61 -24.19 -24.38
C MET A 419 -16.14 -22.96 -23.65
N LEU A 420 -15.30 -22.15 -24.31
CA LEU A 420 -14.64 -20.98 -23.74
C LEU A 420 -14.59 -19.82 -24.73
N ARG A 421 -15.00 -18.67 -24.28
CA ARG A 421 -14.86 -17.41 -25.00
C ARG A 421 -14.11 -16.39 -24.17
N PHE A 422 -13.39 -15.50 -24.82
CA PHE A 422 -12.68 -14.39 -24.19
C PHE A 422 -13.28 -13.05 -24.54
N LEU A 423 -13.28 -12.15 -23.56
CA LEU A 423 -13.46 -10.72 -23.74
C LEU A 423 -12.21 -10.05 -23.16
N MET A 424 -11.39 -9.44 -24.03
CA MET A 424 -10.09 -8.91 -23.65
C MET A 424 -10.07 -7.40 -23.75
N ILE A 425 -9.48 -6.75 -22.72
CA ILE A 425 -9.37 -5.31 -22.60
C ILE A 425 -7.89 -4.96 -22.37
N ASP A 426 -7.30 -4.22 -23.31
CA ASP A 426 -5.91 -3.76 -23.29
C ASP A 426 -5.81 -2.28 -23.71
N PRO A 427 -5.92 -1.34 -22.76
CA PRO A 427 -5.85 0.09 -23.07
C PRO A 427 -4.51 0.52 -23.68
N LYS A 428 -3.46 -0.27 -23.49
CA LYS A 428 -2.11 0.04 -23.98
C LYS A 428 -1.82 -0.49 -25.37
N ARG A 429 -2.66 -1.39 -25.90
CA ARG A 429 -2.52 -2.03 -27.24
C ARG A 429 -1.22 -2.82 -27.42
N ILE A 430 -0.63 -3.34 -26.35
CA ILE A 430 0.70 -3.97 -26.41
C ILE A 430 0.62 -5.46 -26.09
N GLU A 431 -0.03 -5.83 -25.00
CA GLU A 431 0.10 -7.15 -24.40
C GLU A 431 -0.89 -8.18 -25.01
N LEU A 432 -2.13 -7.78 -25.26
CA LEU A 432 -3.20 -8.70 -25.70
C LEU A 432 -3.53 -8.61 -27.20
N SER A 433 -2.96 -7.64 -27.92
CA SER A 433 -3.24 -7.44 -29.35
C SER A 433 -2.87 -8.66 -30.20
N THR A 434 -1.92 -9.49 -29.77
CA THR A 434 -1.51 -10.73 -30.44
C THR A 434 -2.65 -11.75 -30.49
N TYR A 435 -3.66 -11.66 -29.63
CA TYR A 435 -4.81 -12.57 -29.60
C TYR A 435 -5.95 -12.15 -30.55
N ASN A 436 -5.87 -11.00 -31.21
CA ASN A 436 -6.91 -10.62 -32.18
C ASN A 436 -7.12 -11.73 -33.24
N ASP A 437 -8.34 -11.87 -33.66
CA ASP A 437 -8.80 -12.82 -34.69
C ASP A 437 -8.70 -14.31 -34.33
N ILE A 438 -8.43 -14.68 -33.06
CA ILE A 438 -8.59 -16.07 -32.65
C ILE A 438 -10.08 -16.42 -32.49
N PRO A 439 -10.51 -17.67 -32.80
CA PRO A 439 -11.91 -18.06 -32.75
C PRO A 439 -12.56 -17.99 -31.36
N HIS A 440 -11.76 -17.88 -30.31
CA HIS A 440 -12.26 -17.76 -28.93
C HIS A 440 -12.70 -16.34 -28.54
N LEU A 441 -12.38 -15.31 -29.32
CA LEU A 441 -12.78 -13.95 -28.98
C LEU A 441 -14.28 -13.70 -29.26
N LEU A 442 -14.93 -13.00 -28.31
CA LEU A 442 -16.28 -12.46 -28.47
C LEU A 442 -16.28 -11.13 -29.23
N HIS A 443 -15.22 -10.35 -29.09
CA HIS A 443 -15.03 -9.04 -29.69
C HIS A 443 -13.54 -8.84 -29.94
N PRO A 444 -13.08 -8.05 -30.91
CA PRO A 444 -11.70 -7.63 -31.02
C PRO A 444 -11.20 -7.07 -29.67
N VAL A 445 -9.91 -7.17 -29.39
CA VAL A 445 -9.36 -6.66 -28.13
C VAL A 445 -9.74 -5.20 -27.96
N VAL A 446 -10.47 -4.90 -26.89
CA VAL A 446 -10.99 -3.55 -26.61
C VAL A 446 -9.83 -2.68 -26.11
N THR A 447 -9.61 -1.56 -26.77
CA THR A 447 -8.46 -0.69 -26.50
C THR A 447 -8.84 0.68 -25.94
N GLU A 448 -10.09 1.13 -26.18
CA GLU A 448 -10.55 2.42 -25.71
C GLU A 448 -11.24 2.32 -24.34
N PRO A 449 -10.91 3.18 -23.37
CA PRO A 449 -11.51 3.10 -22.04
C PRO A 449 -13.03 3.23 -22.00
N LYS A 450 -13.61 4.02 -22.92
CA LYS A 450 -15.07 4.14 -23.02
C LYS A 450 -15.70 2.84 -23.50
N GLU A 451 -15.12 2.21 -24.53
CA GLU A 451 -15.56 0.89 -25.01
C GLU A 451 -15.36 -0.19 -23.97
N ALA A 452 -14.27 -0.12 -23.18
CA ALA A 452 -14.04 -1.04 -22.08
C ALA A 452 -15.15 -0.97 -21.02
N THR A 453 -15.63 0.23 -20.68
CA THR A 453 -16.75 0.41 -19.76
C THR A 453 -18.04 -0.21 -20.33
N ARG A 454 -18.27 -0.07 -21.66
CA ARG A 454 -19.41 -0.70 -22.34
C ARG A 454 -19.31 -2.22 -22.32
N ALA A 455 -18.13 -2.76 -22.65
CA ALA A 455 -17.87 -4.20 -22.61
C ALA A 455 -18.10 -4.80 -21.19
N LEU A 456 -17.75 -4.05 -20.13
CA LEU A 456 -18.05 -4.45 -18.76
C LEU A 456 -19.55 -4.43 -18.45
N ARG A 457 -20.29 -3.43 -18.90
CA ARG A 457 -21.77 -3.38 -18.77
C ARG A 457 -22.42 -4.52 -19.52
N TRP A 458 -22.02 -4.77 -20.78
CA TRP A 458 -22.49 -5.93 -21.54
C TRP A 458 -22.24 -7.26 -20.77
N ALA A 459 -21.09 -7.42 -20.16
CA ALA A 459 -20.81 -8.62 -19.38
C ALA A 459 -21.75 -8.78 -18.16
N VAL A 460 -22.18 -7.67 -17.55
CA VAL A 460 -23.20 -7.67 -16.48
C VAL A 460 -24.56 -8.08 -17.05
N GLU A 461 -24.98 -7.55 -18.20
CA GLU A 461 -26.24 -7.91 -18.86
C GLU A 461 -26.26 -9.37 -19.31
N GLU A 462 -25.16 -9.86 -19.87
CA GLU A 462 -25.00 -11.27 -20.24
C GLU A 462 -25.08 -12.19 -19.02
N MET A 463 -24.49 -11.75 -17.89
CA MET A 463 -24.63 -12.47 -16.61
C MET A 463 -26.09 -12.57 -16.19
N GLU A 464 -26.86 -11.49 -16.25
CA GLU A 464 -28.28 -11.46 -15.90
C GLU A 464 -29.11 -12.31 -16.86
N ARG A 465 -28.86 -12.21 -18.14
CA ARG A 465 -29.47 -13.06 -19.18
C ARG A 465 -29.23 -14.54 -18.86
N ARG A 466 -28.00 -14.93 -18.49
CA ARG A 466 -27.68 -16.30 -18.10
C ARG A 466 -28.42 -16.72 -16.84
N TYR A 467 -28.58 -15.85 -15.85
CA TYR A 467 -29.36 -16.16 -14.64
C TYR A 467 -30.83 -16.45 -14.98
N MET A 468 -31.44 -15.73 -15.92
CA MET A 468 -32.79 -16.04 -16.40
C MET A 468 -32.83 -17.44 -17.02
N LEU A 469 -31.89 -17.78 -17.90
CA LEU A 469 -31.82 -19.12 -18.52
C LEU A 469 -31.63 -20.25 -17.51
N LEU A 470 -30.77 -20.02 -16.48
CA LEU A 470 -30.58 -20.98 -15.40
C LEU A 470 -31.84 -21.17 -14.57
N SER A 471 -32.57 -20.09 -14.29
CA SER A 471 -33.84 -20.09 -13.57
C SER A 471 -34.94 -20.86 -14.35
N ASP A 472 -35.09 -20.56 -15.63
CA ASP A 472 -36.09 -21.20 -16.52
C ASP A 472 -35.87 -22.71 -16.60
N ARG A 473 -34.61 -23.15 -16.55
CA ARG A 473 -34.25 -24.58 -16.53
C ARG A 473 -34.18 -25.19 -15.13
N GLY A 474 -34.42 -24.42 -14.07
CA GLY A 474 -34.38 -24.89 -12.69
C GLY A 474 -33.03 -25.43 -12.26
N VAL A 475 -31.93 -24.85 -12.74
CA VAL A 475 -30.55 -25.24 -12.43
C VAL A 475 -29.80 -24.12 -11.73
N ARG A 476 -28.75 -24.47 -10.95
CA ARG A 476 -28.05 -23.52 -10.09
C ARG A 476 -26.78 -22.93 -10.71
N ASN A 477 -26.24 -23.53 -11.78
CA ASN A 477 -24.99 -23.10 -12.39
C ASN A 477 -24.90 -23.58 -13.85
N ILE A 478 -23.97 -22.97 -14.59
CA ILE A 478 -23.72 -23.26 -16.01
C ILE A 478 -23.37 -24.73 -16.28
N GLU A 479 -22.66 -25.42 -15.39
CA GLU A 479 -22.31 -26.82 -15.58
C GLU A 479 -23.55 -27.73 -15.54
N ALA A 480 -24.48 -27.46 -14.63
CA ALA A 480 -25.72 -28.20 -14.52
C ALA A 480 -26.62 -27.90 -15.74
N TYR A 481 -26.63 -26.64 -16.21
CA TYR A 481 -27.33 -26.23 -17.44
C TYR A 481 -26.79 -27.00 -18.63
N ASN A 482 -25.51 -26.92 -18.91
CA ASN A 482 -24.87 -27.58 -20.05
C ASN A 482 -25.04 -29.11 -20.00
N ARG A 483 -24.92 -29.74 -18.82
CA ARG A 483 -25.19 -31.18 -18.65
C ARG A 483 -26.66 -31.53 -18.97
N LYS A 484 -27.62 -30.67 -18.65
CA LYS A 484 -29.03 -30.88 -18.97
C LYS A 484 -29.28 -30.80 -20.47
N ILE A 485 -28.74 -29.80 -21.15
CA ILE A 485 -28.79 -29.64 -22.61
C ILE A 485 -28.21 -30.86 -23.34
N VAL A 486 -27.04 -31.37 -22.91
CA VAL A 486 -26.42 -32.56 -23.52
C VAL A 486 -27.27 -33.82 -23.32
N LYS A 487 -27.98 -33.96 -22.18
CA LYS A 487 -28.80 -35.12 -21.87
C LYS A 487 -30.16 -35.11 -22.61
N GLU A 488 -30.73 -33.94 -22.88
CA GLU A 488 -31.98 -33.74 -23.56
C GLU A 488 -31.85 -33.90 -25.09
N LYS A 489 -30.98 -34.77 -25.60
CA LYS A 489 -30.65 -35.07 -27.02
C LYS A 489 -31.82 -35.46 -27.93
N LYS A 490 -33.02 -34.91 -27.75
CA LYS A 490 -34.07 -34.93 -28.76
C LYS A 490 -34.13 -33.54 -29.40
N PRO A 491 -34.01 -33.44 -30.75
CA PRO A 491 -34.24 -32.18 -31.40
C PRO A 491 -35.73 -31.87 -31.26
N GLN A 492 -36.10 -31.05 -30.29
CA GLN A 492 -37.36 -30.34 -30.35
C GLN A 492 -37.23 -29.25 -31.42
N PRO A 493 -38.28 -28.96 -32.21
CA PRO A 493 -38.20 -27.90 -33.18
C PRO A 493 -37.79 -26.60 -32.48
N VAL A 494 -36.68 -26.07 -32.95
CA VAL A 494 -36.07 -24.84 -32.42
C VAL A 494 -37.03 -23.71 -32.62
N ASP A 495 -37.59 -23.16 -31.57
CA ASP A 495 -38.21 -21.84 -31.61
C ASP A 495 -37.04 -20.83 -31.66
N GLU A 496 -36.66 -20.45 -32.87
CA GLU A 496 -35.52 -19.55 -33.15
C GLU A 496 -35.66 -18.19 -32.41
N SER A 497 -36.86 -17.84 -31.97
CA SER A 497 -37.15 -16.59 -31.29
C SER A 497 -36.68 -16.54 -29.80
N ARG A 498 -36.35 -17.70 -29.21
CA ARG A 498 -36.00 -17.76 -27.76
C ARG A 498 -34.54 -18.12 -27.47
N GLY A 499 -33.73 -18.53 -28.41
CA GLY A 499 -32.29 -18.81 -28.20
C GLY A 499 -31.94 -19.86 -27.14
N ILE A 500 -32.89 -20.76 -26.79
CA ILE A 500 -32.97 -21.41 -25.46
C ILE A 500 -32.17 -22.71 -25.37
N ASP A 501 -31.67 -23.29 -26.46
CA ASP A 501 -31.15 -24.67 -26.47
C ASP A 501 -29.70 -24.82 -26.93
N LYS A 502 -28.88 -23.75 -26.80
CA LYS A 502 -27.44 -23.84 -27.11
C LYS A 502 -26.62 -24.04 -25.82
N HIS A 503 -25.55 -24.80 -25.96
CA HIS A 503 -24.50 -24.92 -24.93
C HIS A 503 -23.96 -23.52 -24.63
N LEU A 504 -23.90 -23.13 -23.35
CA LEU A 504 -23.35 -21.84 -22.93
C LEU A 504 -21.84 -21.99 -22.71
N PRO A 505 -20.98 -21.25 -23.42
CA PRO A 505 -19.54 -21.22 -23.14
C PRO A 505 -19.25 -20.50 -21.84
N TYR A 506 -18.16 -20.88 -21.19
CA TYR A 506 -17.55 -20.01 -20.18
C TYR A 506 -17.05 -18.73 -20.82
N ILE A 507 -17.13 -17.63 -20.12
CA ILE A 507 -16.57 -16.34 -20.57
C ILE A 507 -15.44 -15.97 -19.59
N VAL A 508 -14.25 -15.73 -20.12
CA VAL A 508 -13.13 -15.20 -19.37
C VAL A 508 -12.85 -13.78 -19.82
N LEU A 509 -13.11 -12.85 -18.92
CA LEU A 509 -12.82 -11.44 -19.12
C LEU A 509 -11.42 -11.14 -18.61
N VAL A 510 -10.54 -10.63 -19.48
CA VAL A 510 -9.14 -10.32 -19.14
C VAL A 510 -8.91 -8.82 -19.27
N ILE A 511 -8.42 -8.19 -18.20
CA ILE A 511 -8.04 -6.77 -18.18
C ILE A 511 -6.55 -6.69 -17.88
N ASP A 512 -5.75 -6.16 -18.82
CA ASP A 512 -4.32 -6.03 -18.64
C ASP A 512 -3.92 -4.92 -17.65
N GLU A 513 -4.61 -3.77 -17.71
CA GLU A 513 -4.31 -2.65 -16.81
C GLU A 513 -5.59 -1.99 -16.27
N LEU A 514 -5.97 -2.39 -15.07
CA LEU A 514 -7.13 -1.81 -14.40
C LEU A 514 -6.95 -0.32 -14.10
N ALA A 515 -5.72 0.11 -13.77
CA ALA A 515 -5.47 1.50 -13.38
C ALA A 515 -5.90 2.50 -14.47
N ASP A 516 -5.69 2.16 -15.73
CA ASP A 516 -6.00 3.06 -16.85
C ASP A 516 -7.53 3.22 -17.02
N LEU A 517 -8.32 2.19 -16.72
CA LEU A 517 -9.78 2.25 -16.70
C LEU A 517 -10.29 3.04 -15.50
N MET A 518 -9.70 2.83 -14.32
CA MET A 518 -10.07 3.55 -13.11
C MET A 518 -9.77 5.05 -13.18
N MET A 519 -8.79 5.46 -13.97
CA MET A 519 -8.49 6.89 -14.20
C MET A 519 -9.52 7.59 -15.08
N THR A 520 -10.24 6.85 -15.93
CA THR A 520 -11.17 7.43 -16.92
C THR A 520 -12.61 7.37 -16.42
N SER A 521 -13.05 6.23 -15.88
CA SER A 521 -14.45 5.96 -15.49
C SER A 521 -14.51 5.14 -14.19
N SER A 522 -13.88 5.64 -13.14
CA SER A 522 -13.67 4.91 -11.88
C SER A 522 -14.96 4.28 -11.32
N ARG A 523 -16.05 5.06 -11.24
CA ARG A 523 -17.30 4.62 -10.61
C ARG A 523 -17.98 3.50 -11.40
N ASP A 524 -18.11 3.66 -12.72
CA ASP A 524 -18.82 2.68 -13.56
C ASP A 524 -18.05 1.37 -13.66
N VAL A 525 -16.72 1.47 -13.78
CA VAL A 525 -15.81 0.32 -13.83
C VAL A 525 -15.83 -0.44 -12.49
N GLU A 526 -15.72 0.26 -11.35
CA GLU A 526 -15.78 -0.36 -10.02
C GLU A 526 -17.13 -1.04 -9.78
N GLU A 527 -18.25 -0.41 -10.14
CA GLU A 527 -19.60 -0.95 -9.98
C GLU A 527 -19.79 -2.21 -10.84
N ALA A 528 -19.42 -2.18 -12.12
CA ALA A 528 -19.55 -3.33 -13.02
C ALA A 528 -18.66 -4.50 -12.56
N ILE A 529 -17.39 -4.25 -12.25
CA ILE A 529 -16.46 -5.28 -11.76
C ILE A 529 -16.97 -5.88 -10.44
N THR A 530 -17.46 -5.05 -9.51
CA THR A 530 -18.01 -5.52 -8.25
C THR A 530 -19.22 -6.42 -8.45
N ARG A 531 -20.16 -6.03 -9.30
CA ARG A 531 -21.36 -6.80 -9.61
C ARG A 531 -21.02 -8.14 -10.24
N LEU A 532 -20.11 -8.15 -11.23
CA LEU A 532 -19.60 -9.37 -11.83
C LEU A 532 -18.91 -10.26 -10.79
N ALA A 533 -18.01 -9.71 -9.97
CA ALA A 533 -17.27 -10.49 -8.99
C ALA A 533 -18.15 -11.11 -7.90
N GLN A 534 -19.31 -10.51 -7.59
CA GLN A 534 -20.26 -11.05 -6.61
C GLN A 534 -21.14 -12.15 -7.19
N MET A 535 -21.53 -12.06 -8.46
CA MET A 535 -22.59 -12.88 -9.00
C MET A 535 -22.19 -13.76 -10.19
N ALA A 536 -21.15 -13.43 -10.94
CA ALA A 536 -20.87 -14.04 -12.24
C ALA A 536 -20.42 -15.52 -12.19
N ARG A 537 -19.96 -16.01 -11.06
CA ARG A 537 -19.46 -17.39 -10.89
C ARG A 537 -20.45 -18.46 -11.36
N ALA A 538 -21.71 -18.36 -10.94
CA ALA A 538 -22.73 -19.36 -11.30
C ALA A 538 -23.13 -19.28 -12.79
N ALA A 539 -23.02 -18.08 -13.38
CA ALA A 539 -23.25 -17.83 -14.81
C ALA A 539 -22.08 -18.26 -15.70
N GLY A 540 -20.96 -18.71 -15.12
CA GLY A 540 -19.75 -19.13 -15.85
C GLY A 540 -18.98 -17.98 -16.48
N ILE A 541 -19.00 -16.80 -15.85
CA ILE A 541 -18.22 -15.63 -16.26
C ILE A 541 -17.13 -15.39 -15.20
N HIS A 542 -15.89 -15.31 -15.63
CA HIS A 542 -14.71 -15.22 -14.76
C HIS A 542 -13.85 -14.03 -15.17
N LEU A 543 -13.24 -13.38 -14.17
CA LEU A 543 -12.41 -12.20 -14.38
C LEU A 543 -10.97 -12.49 -14.03
N ILE A 544 -10.04 -12.08 -14.89
CA ILE A 544 -8.62 -11.96 -14.63
C ILE A 544 -8.27 -10.49 -14.77
N ILE A 545 -8.02 -9.82 -13.67
CA ILE A 545 -7.74 -8.38 -13.65
C ILE A 545 -6.29 -8.18 -13.27
N ALA A 546 -5.56 -7.44 -14.11
CA ALA A 546 -4.17 -7.12 -13.83
C ALA A 546 -3.94 -5.62 -13.67
N THR A 547 -2.89 -5.26 -12.92
CA THR A 547 -2.44 -3.87 -12.79
C THR A 547 -0.95 -3.80 -12.46
N GLN A 548 -0.29 -2.78 -13.01
CA GLN A 548 1.09 -2.43 -12.68
C GLN A 548 1.16 -1.33 -11.61
N ARG A 549 0.02 -0.75 -11.22
CA ARG A 549 -0.10 0.33 -10.22
C ARG A 549 -0.90 -0.14 -9.01
N PRO A 550 -0.24 -0.82 -8.05
CA PRO A 550 -0.91 -1.36 -6.87
C PRO A 550 -1.20 -0.28 -5.81
N SER A 551 -1.88 0.81 -6.20
CA SER A 551 -2.32 1.86 -5.28
C SER A 551 -3.69 1.54 -4.67
N VAL A 552 -4.02 2.16 -3.54
CA VAL A 552 -5.33 2.01 -2.89
C VAL A 552 -6.48 2.60 -3.69
N ASP A 553 -6.19 3.55 -4.59
CA ASP A 553 -7.16 4.16 -5.49
C ASP A 553 -7.56 3.23 -6.65
N VAL A 554 -6.67 2.30 -7.03
CA VAL A 554 -6.91 1.28 -8.06
C VAL A 554 -7.44 0.00 -7.43
N LEU A 555 -6.78 -0.48 -6.36
CA LEU A 555 -7.17 -1.67 -5.62
C LEU A 555 -7.96 -1.26 -4.38
N THR A 556 -9.18 -0.78 -4.60
CA THR A 556 -10.07 -0.33 -3.53
C THR A 556 -10.45 -1.45 -2.57
N GLY A 557 -10.95 -1.09 -1.40
CA GLY A 557 -11.44 -2.07 -0.43
C GLY A 557 -12.57 -2.93 -1.00
N ILE A 558 -13.42 -2.35 -1.87
CA ILE A 558 -14.54 -3.04 -2.52
C ILE A 558 -14.03 -4.08 -3.51
N ILE A 559 -13.09 -3.72 -4.38
CA ILE A 559 -12.46 -4.66 -5.32
C ILE A 559 -11.79 -5.80 -4.55
N LYS A 560 -10.96 -5.49 -3.54
CA LYS A 560 -10.25 -6.51 -2.76
C LYS A 560 -11.18 -7.48 -2.03
N ALA A 561 -12.32 -7.01 -1.55
CA ALA A 561 -13.31 -7.86 -0.87
C ALA A 561 -13.93 -8.91 -1.82
N ASN A 562 -14.04 -8.58 -3.11
CA ASN A 562 -14.65 -9.43 -4.12
C ASN A 562 -13.63 -10.27 -4.93
N PHE A 563 -12.33 -9.98 -4.77
CA PHE A 563 -11.23 -10.74 -5.36
C PHE A 563 -10.37 -11.39 -4.26
N PRO A 564 -10.85 -12.50 -3.70
CA PRO A 564 -10.12 -13.20 -2.63
C PRO A 564 -8.85 -13.90 -3.13
N THR A 565 -8.79 -14.24 -4.40
CA THR A 565 -7.63 -14.87 -5.04
C THR A 565 -6.75 -13.80 -5.66
N ARG A 566 -5.48 -13.77 -5.24
CA ARG A 566 -4.56 -12.73 -5.69
C ARG A 566 -3.18 -13.27 -6.00
N ILE A 567 -2.55 -12.70 -6.99
CA ILE A 567 -1.15 -12.92 -7.34
C ILE A 567 -0.41 -11.58 -7.23
N SER A 568 0.69 -11.59 -6.51
CA SER A 568 1.61 -10.46 -6.49
C SER A 568 2.96 -10.89 -7.03
N PHE A 569 3.41 -10.22 -8.07
CA PHE A 569 4.79 -10.22 -8.49
C PHE A 569 5.61 -9.27 -7.62
N GLN A 570 6.90 -9.13 -7.91
CA GLN A 570 7.76 -8.19 -7.21
C GLN A 570 7.19 -6.78 -7.25
N VAL A 571 7.24 -6.09 -6.12
CA VAL A 571 6.82 -4.70 -5.94
C VAL A 571 7.93 -3.90 -5.27
N SER A 572 7.87 -2.56 -5.41
CA SER A 572 8.92 -1.68 -4.92
C SER A 572 8.90 -1.48 -3.40
N SER A 573 7.77 -1.69 -2.75
CA SER A 573 7.61 -1.37 -1.33
C SER A 573 6.77 -2.38 -0.55
N LYS A 574 6.99 -2.41 0.78
CA LYS A 574 6.14 -3.16 1.73
C LYS A 574 4.69 -2.65 1.75
N VAL A 575 4.46 -1.40 1.35
CA VAL A 575 3.12 -0.81 1.27
C VAL A 575 2.37 -1.41 0.09
N ASP A 576 3.01 -1.52 -1.08
CA ASP A 576 2.41 -2.13 -2.27
C ASP A 576 2.08 -3.59 -2.03
N SER A 577 2.99 -4.34 -1.38
CA SER A 577 2.74 -5.72 -0.98
C SER A 577 1.48 -5.85 -0.10
N ARG A 578 1.32 -4.96 0.90
CA ARG A 578 0.10 -4.93 1.72
C ARG A 578 -1.14 -4.54 0.94
N THR A 579 -1.00 -3.63 0.00
CA THR A 579 -2.13 -3.21 -0.85
C THR A 579 -2.68 -4.38 -1.65
N ILE A 580 -1.80 -5.27 -2.17
CA ILE A 580 -2.21 -6.43 -2.98
C ILE A 580 -2.64 -7.60 -2.10
N LEU A 581 -1.76 -8.03 -1.18
CA LEU A 581 -1.87 -9.32 -0.46
C LEU A 581 -2.39 -9.18 0.98
N ASP A 582 -2.67 -7.96 1.45
CA ASP A 582 -2.92 -7.65 2.86
C ASP A 582 -1.77 -8.11 3.80
N GLY A 583 -0.59 -8.37 3.22
CA GLY A 583 0.61 -8.86 3.89
C GLY A 583 1.90 -8.36 3.23
N ILE A 584 3.01 -8.53 3.92
CA ILE A 584 4.35 -8.20 3.40
C ILE A 584 4.98 -9.44 2.74
N GLY A 585 5.95 -9.22 1.85
CA GLY A 585 6.78 -10.28 1.28
C GLY A 585 6.95 -10.20 -0.24
N ALA A 586 6.06 -9.53 -0.96
CA ALA A 586 6.21 -9.36 -2.41
C ALA A 586 7.36 -8.40 -2.79
N GLU A 587 7.78 -7.53 -1.88
CA GLU A 587 8.96 -6.68 -2.01
C GLU A 587 10.28 -7.48 -2.02
N ASN A 588 10.26 -8.72 -1.52
CA ASN A 588 11.43 -9.59 -1.43
C ASN A 588 11.50 -10.63 -2.57
N LEU A 589 10.58 -10.55 -3.53
CA LEU A 589 10.60 -11.41 -4.70
C LEU A 589 11.74 -11.03 -5.65
N LEU A 590 12.10 -11.96 -6.54
CA LEU A 590 13.28 -11.85 -7.40
C LEU A 590 13.00 -11.20 -8.76
N GLY A 591 11.72 -10.99 -9.11
CA GLY A 591 11.32 -10.66 -10.48
C GLY A 591 11.29 -11.88 -11.39
N GLU A 592 11.25 -11.68 -12.71
CA GLU A 592 11.33 -12.74 -13.72
C GLU A 592 10.31 -13.90 -13.50
N GLY A 593 9.08 -13.56 -13.13
CA GLY A 593 8.01 -14.54 -12.91
C GLY A 593 7.92 -15.08 -11.47
N ASP A 594 8.80 -14.67 -10.56
CA ASP A 594 8.68 -15.04 -9.14
C ASP A 594 7.49 -14.30 -8.51
N MET A 595 6.55 -15.04 -7.94
CA MET A 595 5.27 -14.50 -7.46
C MET A 595 4.82 -15.11 -6.13
N LEU A 596 3.98 -14.38 -5.44
CA LEU A 596 3.21 -14.84 -4.28
C LEU A 596 1.74 -15.01 -4.69
N PHE A 597 1.24 -16.22 -4.54
CA PHE A 597 -0.15 -16.58 -4.78
C PHE A 597 -0.92 -16.70 -3.46
N LEU A 598 -2.03 -15.98 -3.35
CA LEU A 598 -2.97 -16.07 -2.24
C LEU A 598 -4.20 -16.86 -2.72
N PRO A 599 -4.34 -18.14 -2.35
CA PRO A 599 -5.48 -18.95 -2.74
C PRO A 599 -6.77 -18.53 -1.98
N PRO A 600 -7.96 -18.80 -2.56
CA PRO A 600 -9.22 -18.45 -1.90
C PRO A 600 -9.41 -19.23 -0.60
N GLY A 601 -9.91 -18.54 0.44
CA GLY A 601 -10.20 -19.16 1.74
C GLY A 601 -8.98 -19.52 2.60
N VAL A 602 -7.78 -19.19 2.17
CA VAL A 602 -6.54 -19.42 2.92
C VAL A 602 -5.84 -18.09 3.18
N ALA A 603 -5.48 -17.83 4.42
CA ALA A 603 -4.81 -16.57 4.81
C ALA A 603 -3.28 -16.56 4.54
N ARG A 604 -2.75 -17.57 3.85
CA ARG A 604 -1.31 -17.72 3.62
C ARG A 604 -0.98 -17.73 2.14
N VAL A 605 0.04 -16.96 1.79
CA VAL A 605 0.57 -16.92 0.44
C VAL A 605 1.47 -18.12 0.16
N VAL A 606 1.41 -18.63 -1.07
CA VAL A 606 2.28 -19.65 -1.61
C VAL A 606 3.22 -19.00 -2.61
N ARG A 607 4.52 -19.26 -2.52
CA ARG A 607 5.49 -18.78 -3.52
C ARG A 607 5.50 -19.72 -4.70
N ILE A 608 5.39 -19.17 -5.90
CA ILE A 608 5.36 -19.91 -7.16
C ILE A 608 6.34 -19.22 -8.12
N HIS A 609 7.06 -20.03 -8.87
CA HIS A 609 7.88 -19.56 -9.98
C HIS A 609 7.07 -19.71 -11.27
N GLY A 610 6.66 -18.60 -11.83
CA GLY A 610 5.72 -18.51 -12.94
C GLY A 610 6.20 -19.22 -14.20
N ALA A 611 5.27 -19.82 -14.92
CA ALA A 611 5.54 -20.44 -16.20
C ALA A 611 5.91 -19.37 -17.23
N PHE A 612 7.00 -19.62 -17.96
CA PHE A 612 7.49 -18.75 -19.02
C PHE A 612 6.95 -19.22 -20.38
N ILE A 613 6.47 -18.25 -21.15
CA ILE A 613 6.12 -18.39 -22.56
C ILE A 613 6.65 -17.17 -23.29
N SER A 614 7.30 -17.35 -24.43
CA SER A 614 7.81 -16.27 -25.27
C SER A 614 6.72 -15.71 -26.17
N GLU A 615 6.89 -14.46 -26.67
CA GLU A 615 6.00 -13.84 -27.65
C GLU A 615 5.90 -14.64 -28.94
N GLU A 616 6.99 -15.29 -29.35
CA GLU A 616 7.02 -16.15 -30.54
C GLU A 616 6.18 -17.41 -30.36
N GLU A 617 6.16 -18.00 -29.16
CA GLU A 617 5.29 -19.13 -28.84
C GLU A 617 3.83 -18.72 -28.85
N VAL A 618 3.49 -17.59 -28.24
CA VAL A 618 2.13 -17.04 -28.27
C VAL A 618 1.68 -16.83 -29.72
N LYS A 619 2.54 -16.27 -30.57
CA LYS A 619 2.24 -16.07 -31.98
C LYS A 619 2.00 -17.38 -32.72
N ARG A 620 2.84 -18.40 -32.53
CA ARG A 620 2.63 -19.71 -33.15
C ARG A 620 1.29 -20.32 -32.77
N VAL A 621 0.91 -20.23 -31.49
CA VAL A 621 -0.37 -20.74 -30.99
C VAL A 621 -1.54 -19.95 -31.59
N THR A 622 -1.48 -18.63 -31.60
CA THR A 622 -2.55 -17.77 -32.14
C THR A 622 -2.70 -17.95 -33.64
N ASP A 623 -1.61 -18.07 -34.41
CA ASP A 623 -1.62 -18.32 -35.86
C ASP A 623 -2.24 -19.70 -36.17
N PHE A 624 -1.91 -20.73 -35.37
CA PHE A 624 -2.53 -22.06 -35.51
C PHE A 624 -4.06 -21.99 -35.29
N LEU A 625 -4.54 -21.23 -34.30
CA LEU A 625 -5.97 -21.09 -34.04
C LEU A 625 -6.71 -20.30 -35.13
N ARG A 626 -6.10 -19.21 -35.64
CA ARG A 626 -6.65 -18.39 -36.73
C ARG A 626 -6.78 -19.17 -38.04
N ALA A 627 -5.86 -20.10 -38.29
CA ALA A 627 -5.87 -20.94 -39.49
C ALA A 627 -7.06 -21.91 -39.53
N GLN A 628 -7.64 -22.28 -38.37
CA GLN A 628 -8.73 -23.25 -38.29
C GLN A 628 -10.10 -22.61 -38.47
N MET A 629 -10.36 -21.46 -37.84
CA MET A 629 -11.69 -20.84 -37.85
C MET A 629 -11.56 -19.34 -37.61
N LYS A 630 -12.42 -18.55 -38.30
CA LYS A 630 -12.56 -17.11 -38.00
C LYS A 630 -13.40 -16.91 -36.74
N PRO A 631 -13.14 -15.84 -35.97
CA PRO A 631 -13.97 -15.48 -34.83
C PRO A 631 -15.40 -15.10 -35.30
N ASP A 632 -16.36 -15.44 -34.46
CA ASP A 632 -17.73 -14.98 -34.56
C ASP A 632 -17.89 -13.83 -33.56
N TYR A 633 -17.69 -12.61 -34.05
CA TYR A 633 -17.72 -11.41 -33.21
C TYR A 633 -19.15 -10.95 -32.94
N ASP A 634 -19.43 -10.64 -31.70
CA ASP A 634 -20.67 -10.02 -31.25
C ASP A 634 -20.54 -8.49 -31.31
N SER A 635 -21.15 -7.89 -32.31
CA SER A 635 -21.13 -6.44 -32.52
C SER A 635 -21.92 -5.67 -31.43
N THR A 636 -22.78 -6.33 -30.65
CA THR A 636 -23.62 -5.66 -29.65
C THR A 636 -22.78 -5.21 -28.42
N ILE A 637 -21.60 -5.82 -28.20
CA ILE A 637 -20.72 -5.53 -27.05
C ILE A 637 -20.35 -4.05 -26.95
N VAL A 638 -20.25 -3.34 -28.04
CA VAL A 638 -19.78 -1.94 -28.09
C VAL A 638 -20.85 -0.97 -28.64
N THR A 639 -21.92 -1.47 -29.32
CA THR A 639 -22.81 -0.64 -30.13
C THR A 639 -24.06 -0.09 -29.42
N GLU A 640 -24.45 -0.60 -28.24
CA GLU A 640 -25.75 -0.30 -27.63
C GLU A 640 -25.89 1.04 -26.86
N VAL A 641 -24.87 1.87 -26.82
CA VAL A 641 -24.95 3.14 -26.04
C VAL A 641 -25.41 4.33 -26.88
N SER A 642 -25.51 4.20 -28.19
CA SER A 642 -26.16 5.23 -29.04
C SER A 642 -27.67 5.35 -28.81
N ARG A 643 -28.30 4.34 -28.21
CA ARG A 643 -29.76 4.36 -27.96
C ARG A 643 -30.15 4.98 -26.62
N GLU A 644 -29.25 4.96 -25.60
CA GLU A 644 -29.60 5.54 -24.30
C GLU A 644 -29.38 7.07 -24.26
N GLU A 645 -28.38 7.61 -24.97
CA GLU A 645 -28.19 9.07 -25.04
C GLU A 645 -29.26 9.70 -25.95
N ASP A 646 -29.64 9.04 -27.08
CA ASP A 646 -30.72 9.52 -27.97
C ASP A 646 -32.11 9.25 -27.38
N ALA A 647 -32.35 8.13 -26.67
CA ALA A 647 -33.61 7.86 -25.97
C ALA A 647 -33.79 8.74 -24.72
N GLU A 648 -32.70 9.16 -24.04
CA GLU A 648 -32.79 10.12 -22.94
C GLU A 648 -33.02 11.57 -23.44
N GLU A 649 -32.68 11.91 -24.67
CA GLU A 649 -33.03 13.20 -25.27
C GLU A 649 -34.50 13.25 -25.71
N ASP A 650 -35.06 12.19 -26.32
CA ASP A 650 -36.47 12.06 -26.68
C ASP A 650 -37.42 11.95 -25.48
N ASP A 651 -36.97 11.32 -24.35
CA ASP A 651 -37.77 11.21 -23.12
C ASP A 651 -37.94 12.56 -22.38
N ILE A 652 -37.11 13.56 -22.64
CA ILE A 652 -37.22 14.90 -21.99
C ILE A 652 -38.32 15.72 -22.65
N GLU A 653 -38.51 15.61 -23.95
CA GLU A 653 -39.62 16.26 -24.67
C GLU A 653 -40.98 15.62 -24.37
N MET A 654 -41.00 14.34 -23.97
CA MET A 654 -42.21 13.62 -23.54
C MET A 654 -42.48 13.60 -22.06
N ASP A 655 -41.68 14.29 -21.23
CA ASP A 655 -41.90 14.30 -19.78
C ASP A 655 -43.20 15.03 -19.45
N GLU A 656 -44.17 14.33 -18.86
CA GLU A 656 -45.46 14.88 -18.43
C GLU A 656 -45.36 16.16 -17.59
N LYS A 657 -44.20 16.44 -16.98
CA LYS A 657 -43.95 17.63 -16.18
C LYS A 657 -43.15 18.71 -16.90
N PHE A 658 -42.66 18.45 -18.11
CA PHE A 658 -41.87 19.40 -18.88
C PHE A 658 -42.68 20.65 -19.28
N ASP A 659 -43.86 20.45 -19.85
CA ASP A 659 -44.75 21.55 -20.20
C ASP A 659 -45.13 22.42 -18.98
N ARG A 660 -45.36 21.76 -17.85
CA ARG A 660 -45.61 22.47 -16.58
C ARG A 660 -44.38 23.24 -16.08
N ALA A 661 -43.19 22.71 -16.37
CA ALA A 661 -41.93 23.39 -16.02
C ALA A 661 -41.73 24.64 -16.93
N VAL A 662 -42.03 24.52 -18.21
CA VAL A 662 -42.00 25.63 -19.20
C VAL A 662 -42.97 26.74 -18.76
N ASP A 663 -44.23 26.38 -18.50
CA ASP A 663 -45.24 27.33 -18.06
C ASP A 663 -44.86 28.02 -16.74
N LEU A 664 -44.29 27.28 -15.81
CA LEU A 664 -43.81 27.79 -14.52
C LEU A 664 -42.67 28.82 -14.70
N VAL A 665 -41.69 28.49 -15.59
CA VAL A 665 -40.54 29.37 -15.89
C VAL A 665 -41.03 30.66 -16.58
N ILE A 666 -41.98 30.57 -17.51
CA ILE A 666 -42.56 31.71 -18.23
C ILE A 666 -43.37 32.59 -17.24
N GLN A 667 -44.21 32.00 -16.38
CA GLN A 667 -45.04 32.71 -15.41
C GLN A 667 -44.21 33.46 -14.35
N THR A 668 -43.11 32.80 -13.91
CA THR A 668 -42.28 33.35 -12.85
C THR A 668 -41.18 34.29 -13.36
N GLY A 669 -40.88 34.26 -14.65
CA GLY A 669 -39.76 34.98 -15.27
C GLY A 669 -38.38 34.56 -14.74
N GLN A 670 -38.30 33.40 -14.11
CA GLN A 670 -37.04 32.88 -13.51
C GLN A 670 -36.78 31.44 -13.95
N ALA A 671 -35.66 31.20 -14.59
CA ALA A 671 -35.17 29.88 -14.96
C ALA A 671 -34.14 29.38 -13.91
N SER A 672 -34.65 28.73 -12.86
CA SER A 672 -33.81 28.22 -11.77
C SER A 672 -34.10 26.74 -11.49
N ILE A 673 -33.03 25.94 -11.50
CA ILE A 673 -33.10 24.50 -11.18
C ILE A 673 -33.77 24.29 -9.82
N SER A 674 -33.37 25.07 -8.81
CA SER A 674 -33.93 24.97 -7.44
C SER A 674 -35.42 25.34 -7.35
N MET A 675 -35.90 26.19 -8.23
CA MET A 675 -37.32 26.58 -8.29
C MET A 675 -38.15 25.44 -8.89
N ILE A 676 -37.68 24.83 -10.01
CA ILE A 676 -38.33 23.67 -10.63
C ILE A 676 -38.36 22.47 -9.66
N GLN A 677 -37.25 22.17 -9.00
CA GLN A 677 -37.20 21.11 -7.98
C GLN A 677 -38.29 21.27 -6.91
N ARG A 678 -38.39 22.45 -6.33
CA ARG A 678 -39.33 22.71 -5.23
C ARG A 678 -40.79 22.71 -5.68
N LYS A 679 -41.07 23.30 -6.83
CA LYS A 679 -42.46 23.46 -7.32
C LYS A 679 -43.03 22.20 -7.92
N LEU A 680 -42.23 21.45 -8.68
CA LEU A 680 -42.66 20.23 -9.37
C LEU A 680 -42.29 18.95 -8.60
N ARG A 681 -41.57 19.07 -7.50
CA ARG A 681 -41.07 17.95 -6.67
C ARG A 681 -40.32 16.91 -7.49
N VAL A 682 -39.33 17.37 -8.27
CA VAL A 682 -38.45 16.53 -9.11
C VAL A 682 -37.02 16.57 -8.54
N GLY A 683 -36.23 15.53 -8.88
CA GLY A 683 -34.81 15.49 -8.49
C GLY A 683 -33.96 16.55 -9.21
N TYR A 684 -32.76 16.86 -8.69
CA TYR A 684 -31.85 17.88 -9.23
C TYR A 684 -31.53 17.63 -10.72
N ASN A 685 -31.12 16.40 -11.06
CA ASN A 685 -30.73 16.04 -12.44
C ASN A 685 -31.86 16.20 -13.44
N ARG A 686 -33.11 15.85 -13.05
CA ARG A 686 -34.29 16.00 -13.88
C ARG A 686 -34.65 17.47 -14.08
N ALA A 687 -34.55 18.30 -13.04
CA ALA A 687 -34.78 19.74 -13.13
C ALA A 687 -33.71 20.47 -13.95
N ALA A 688 -32.44 20.04 -13.87
CA ALA A 688 -31.33 20.57 -14.65
C ALA A 688 -31.54 20.29 -16.14
N ARG A 689 -31.86 19.03 -16.50
CA ARG A 689 -32.15 18.61 -17.88
C ARG A 689 -33.34 19.37 -18.47
N MET A 690 -34.41 19.60 -17.69
CA MET A 690 -35.55 20.41 -18.14
C MET A 690 -35.14 21.85 -18.52
N ILE A 691 -34.26 22.48 -17.75
CA ILE A 691 -33.75 23.84 -18.07
C ILE A 691 -32.84 23.81 -19.31
N GLU A 692 -32.01 22.79 -19.48
CA GLU A 692 -31.17 22.62 -20.67
C GLU A 692 -32.01 22.38 -21.94
N ALA A 693 -33.08 21.62 -21.82
CA ALA A 693 -34.04 21.43 -22.94
C ALA A 693 -34.74 22.75 -23.28
N MET A 694 -35.16 23.55 -22.29
CA MET A 694 -35.74 24.89 -22.52
C MET A 694 -34.74 25.84 -23.19
N GLU A 695 -33.44 25.71 -22.90
CA GLU A 695 -32.39 26.50 -23.54
C GLU A 695 -32.23 26.07 -25.03
N LYS A 696 -32.21 24.77 -25.31
CA LYS A 696 -32.18 24.24 -26.70
C LYS A 696 -33.41 24.70 -27.51
N GLN A 697 -34.58 24.74 -26.88
CA GLN A 697 -35.82 25.23 -27.52
C GLN A 697 -35.90 26.78 -27.64
N GLY A 698 -34.90 27.48 -27.08
CA GLY A 698 -34.88 28.94 -27.11
C GLY A 698 -35.90 29.64 -26.18
N THR A 699 -36.49 28.91 -25.23
CA THR A 699 -37.39 29.45 -24.21
C THR A 699 -36.63 30.20 -23.12
N VAL A 700 -35.38 29.75 -22.88
CA VAL A 700 -34.47 30.30 -21.83
C VAL A 700 -33.12 30.59 -22.49
N GLY A 701 -32.47 31.67 -22.06
CA GLY A 701 -31.14 32.08 -22.53
C GLY A 701 -29.99 31.24 -21.93
N PRO A 702 -28.80 31.28 -22.57
CA PRO A 702 -27.63 30.55 -22.11
C PRO A 702 -27.16 31.00 -20.72
N SER A 703 -26.53 30.09 -19.98
CA SER A 703 -25.96 30.36 -18.67
C SER A 703 -24.61 31.06 -18.79
N ASP A 704 -24.44 32.20 -18.15
CA ASP A 704 -23.14 32.90 -18.00
C ASP A 704 -22.45 32.56 -16.64
N GLY A 705 -23.05 31.67 -15.85
CA GLY A 705 -22.48 31.18 -14.57
C GLY A 705 -22.61 32.19 -13.40
N ILE A 706 -23.02 33.42 -13.63
CA ILE A 706 -23.04 34.50 -12.62
C ILE A 706 -24.44 35.07 -12.44
N ARG A 707 -25.21 35.25 -13.51
CA ARG A 707 -26.55 35.86 -13.50
C ARG A 707 -27.66 34.82 -13.71
N PRO A 708 -28.89 35.07 -13.20
CA PRO A 708 -30.05 34.25 -13.56
C PRO A 708 -30.26 34.26 -15.09
N ARG A 709 -30.59 33.11 -15.66
CA ARG A 709 -30.85 32.98 -17.10
C ARG A 709 -32.07 33.83 -17.50
N GLU A 710 -31.99 34.48 -18.66
CA GLU A 710 -33.11 35.25 -19.22
C GLU A 710 -34.20 34.33 -19.74
N VAL A 711 -35.47 34.72 -19.59
CA VAL A 711 -36.62 33.94 -20.06
C VAL A 711 -37.22 34.67 -21.25
N TYR A 712 -37.20 34.03 -22.44
CA TYR A 712 -37.65 34.64 -23.70
C TYR A 712 -39.12 34.36 -24.01
N GLY A 713 -39.77 33.40 -23.35
CA GLY A 713 -41.14 32.97 -23.64
C GLY A 713 -41.25 31.93 -24.76
N ARG A 714 -42.46 31.35 -24.93
CA ARG A 714 -42.71 30.40 -26.07
C ARG A 714 -42.56 31.20 -27.37
N ARG A 715 -41.69 30.78 -28.28
CA ARG A 715 -41.76 31.18 -29.69
C ARG A 715 -43.06 30.59 -30.24
N SER A 716 -44.03 31.46 -30.58
CA SER A 716 -45.19 31.08 -31.44
C SER A 716 -44.61 30.67 -32.79
N GLU A 717 -44.86 29.40 -33.23
CA GLU A 717 -44.72 29.02 -34.60
C GLU A 717 -45.69 29.78 -35.48
#